data_34b521bb9815b5a5a52db005c27c52ef
#
_entry.id   34b521bb9815b5a5a52db005c27c52ef
#
_cell.length_a   1.000
_cell.length_b   1.000
_cell.length_c   1.000
_cell.angle_alpha   90.00
_cell.angle_beta   90.00
_cell.angle_gamma   90.00
#
_symmetry.space_group_name_H-M   'P 1'
#
loop_
_entity.id
_entity.type
_entity.pdbx_description
1 polymer ?
#
loop_
_entity_poly.entity_id
_entity_poly.type
_entity_poly.pdbx_seq_one_letter_code
_entity_poly.pdbx_strand_id
1 'polypeptide(L)'
;MPGKARGRARGRARGGREAQETRRPGEQQPQLGEIQEPRRPGEQQPQQAPATPLLGAEGGSPPDPREDVGEPFPALAAGAVGPAVSSGRAAYRGGAREPRPGMAGEVPRVPVEEMQRMAIGTGEASATGHQRAEYGDLTTRPAHIIDKKGTSGRPIELSANYFRLETAPNLILYQYHVDYNPPIESRRLKAALLGAHEELLGKVRVFDGMILYLLKRLHEKKTEVYSTRQYDGEQIRITITLTNELPPNSPQFIQVANIIFRRILSMIDMKQIGRNYFNPTLSVNIPRHRLQVMPGFTTSILQYETSVLLGIDVAHKILRTDTVLDIMYEMYERGGASFYDDVFKKFVGSIVLTRYNNKTYRCDDIEWDKHPKDTFKMRDGSDISYKDYYKQHYNITITDDEQPLLVSKPSKSEQKRGHKDPIYLLPELCTLTGLSEEVRSDFHVMKDVATHTRLEPSARSERLYSFINKISQNEEVAAYLRDWRMRFSDRLMKLQARILPQEKIIQGNNAVINYRQEDAEWSRDMRGKQLLVPVRLQNWVVIGTRRDTGLVTDLVSTLNRVGPPMGMFIDKPRIVELPNDRNDSYIAALRENISPNVQMVLCVCPSSKKDRYDAIKKTCCIDHPIPSQVVLTRTISKKQMLMSVATKIAIQLNCKLGGEVWAVEIPLQHTMVIGIDTYHDSSSKGRSVGGVVCSVNRLMTRYYSKVTFQHNHQELIDGLEPAIIGGLRQFHAVNGVLPEKIIVYRDGVGDGQLPAVFEHEVPQMIQAMKKCRGHRGHKAP
;
A
#
# COMPACT_ATOMS: atom_id res chain seq x y z
N MET A 1 19.84 -46.35 -49.94
CA MET A 1 19.18 -47.67 -50.03
C MET A 1 19.34 -48.41 -48.75
N PRO A 2 18.39 -49.20 -48.26
CA PRO A 2 16.96 -49.11 -48.22
C PRO A 2 16.46 -49.10 -46.76
N GLY A 3 15.24 -48.94 -46.34
CA GLY A 3 13.94 -48.93 -46.89
C GLY A 3 12.86 -49.11 -45.84
N LYS A 4 11.69 -48.71 -46.20
CA LYS A 4 10.34 -49.17 -45.85
C LYS A 4 9.78 -48.80 -44.48
N ALA A 5 8.73 -48.09 -44.29
CA ALA A 5 7.45 -47.85 -44.99
C ALA A 5 6.27 -48.42 -44.21
N ARG A 6 5.17 -47.63 -44.28
CA ARG A 6 3.74 -47.99 -44.17
C ARG A 6 3.09 -47.97 -42.80
N GLY A 7 1.88 -47.46 -42.58
CA GLY A 7 0.86 -46.94 -43.49
C GLY A 7 -0.42 -46.64 -42.72
N ARG A 8 -1.18 -45.66 -43.16
CA ARG A 8 -2.59 -45.65 -43.58
C ARG A 8 -3.64 -46.30 -42.63
N ALA A 9 -4.85 -45.79 -42.46
CA ALA A 9 -5.78 -45.03 -43.31
C ALA A 9 -6.98 -44.58 -42.44
N ARG A 10 -7.60 -43.43 -42.63
CA ARG A 10 -8.80 -43.11 -43.43
C ARG A 10 -10.11 -43.77 -42.97
N GLY A 11 -11.12 -42.90 -42.78
CA GLY A 11 -12.55 -43.24 -42.85
C GLY A 11 -13.43 -42.05 -42.48
N ARG A 12 -13.89 -41.35 -43.36
CA ARG A 12 -14.95 -40.54 -43.85
C ARG A 12 -16.31 -41.27 -43.84
N ALA A 13 -17.38 -40.53 -43.50
CA ALA A 13 -18.62 -40.26 -44.28
C ALA A 13 -19.73 -39.84 -43.32
N ARG A 14 -20.36 -38.69 -43.42
CA ARG A 14 -21.38 -38.11 -44.31
C ARG A 14 -22.78 -38.73 -44.14
N GLY A 15 -23.75 -37.83 -43.98
CA GLY A 15 -25.19 -37.90 -44.31
C GLY A 15 -26.02 -37.67 -43.03
N GLY A 16 -26.95 -36.78 -42.88
CA GLY A 16 -27.68 -35.93 -43.79
C GLY A 16 -29.18 -36.01 -43.48
N ARG A 17 -29.83 -34.86 -43.32
CA ARG A 17 -31.27 -34.56 -43.53
C ARG A 17 -32.28 -34.83 -42.42
N GLU A 18 -32.87 -33.72 -41.96
CA GLU A 18 -34.24 -33.14 -42.19
C GLU A 18 -35.32 -33.83 -41.36
N ALA A 19 -35.99 -33.11 -40.54
CA ALA A 19 -37.02 -32.07 -40.55
C ALA A 19 -38.36 -32.53 -39.94
N GLN A 20 -39.06 -31.59 -39.35
CA GLN A 20 -40.50 -31.46 -39.07
C GLN A 20 -40.99 -31.94 -37.70
N GLU A 21 -41.31 -30.93 -36.87
CA GLU A 21 -42.65 -30.39 -36.52
C GLU A 21 -43.65 -31.42 -35.95
N THR A 22 -44.11 -31.21 -34.70
CA THR A 22 -45.44 -30.70 -34.37
C THR A 22 -45.86 -30.98 -32.91
N ARG A 23 -46.38 -29.90 -32.30
CA ARG A 23 -47.51 -29.82 -31.36
C ARG A 23 -47.46 -30.41 -29.94
N ARG A 24 -47.66 -29.49 -29.02
CA ARG A 24 -48.29 -29.63 -27.69
C ARG A 24 -49.72 -30.27 -27.80
N PRO A 25 -50.44 -30.69 -26.71
CA PRO A 25 -50.49 -30.11 -25.36
C PRO A 25 -50.77 -31.16 -24.25
N GLY A 26 -50.84 -30.69 -22.97
CA GLY A 26 -51.64 -31.37 -21.94
C GLY A 26 -51.08 -31.27 -20.52
N GLU A 27 -51.73 -30.40 -19.77
CA GLU A 27 -51.71 -30.27 -18.31
C GLU A 27 -51.91 -31.62 -17.58
N GLN A 28 -51.27 -31.76 -16.40
CA GLN A 28 -51.97 -32.08 -15.14
C GLN A 28 -50.95 -32.22 -14.00
N GLN A 29 -51.17 -31.43 -12.95
CA GLN A 29 -50.70 -31.72 -11.60
C GLN A 29 -51.44 -32.89 -11.00
N PRO A 30 -50.87 -33.67 -10.06
CA PRO A 30 -51.43 -33.68 -8.70
C PRO A 30 -50.39 -33.68 -7.54
N GLN A 31 -50.69 -32.89 -6.54
CA GLN A 31 -50.84 -33.10 -5.12
C GLN A 31 -49.90 -34.05 -4.33
N LEU A 32 -49.26 -33.43 -3.29
CA LEU A 32 -49.14 -33.81 -1.88
C LEU A 32 -48.90 -35.28 -1.51
N GLY A 33 -47.79 -35.48 -0.83
CA GLY A 33 -47.52 -36.64 0.03
C GLY A 33 -46.46 -36.30 1.06
N GLU A 34 -46.92 -36.02 2.29
CA GLU A 34 -46.09 -35.97 3.52
C GLU A 34 -45.52 -37.37 3.80
N ILE A 35 -44.23 -37.47 4.16
CA ILE A 35 -43.70 -38.58 4.97
C ILE A 35 -42.44 -38.10 5.73
N GLN A 36 -42.61 -37.88 7.02
CA GLN A 36 -41.92 -38.35 8.23
C GLN A 36 -40.39 -38.52 8.19
N GLU A 37 -39.75 -37.81 9.13
CA GLU A 37 -38.43 -38.10 9.70
C GLU A 37 -38.30 -39.55 10.20
N PRO A 38 -37.09 -40.09 10.26
CA PRO A 38 -36.71 -40.92 11.41
C PRO A 38 -35.46 -40.50 12.14
N ARG A 39 -35.59 -40.75 13.41
CA ARG A 39 -34.77 -40.54 14.60
C ARG A 39 -33.35 -41.11 14.54
N ARG A 40 -32.46 -40.49 15.31
CA ARG A 40 -31.17 -41.02 15.75
C ARG A 40 -31.27 -42.34 16.51
N PRO A 41 -30.20 -43.17 16.44
CA PRO A 41 -29.62 -43.79 17.64
C PRO A 41 -28.09 -43.62 17.63
N GLY A 42 -27.32 -43.31 18.73
CA GLY A 42 -27.22 -44.13 19.93
C GLY A 42 -25.74 -44.54 20.02
N GLU A 43 -25.04 -44.02 20.98
CA GLU A 43 -23.67 -44.35 21.40
C GLU A 43 -23.43 -45.85 21.54
N GLN A 44 -22.26 -46.35 21.13
CA GLN A 44 -21.59 -47.49 21.79
C GLN A 44 -20.07 -47.39 21.69
N GLN A 45 -19.43 -47.54 22.84
CA GLN A 45 -17.98 -47.64 23.06
C GLN A 45 -17.40 -48.98 22.62
N PRO A 46 -16.06 -49.09 22.50
CA PRO A 46 -15.35 -50.21 21.89
C PRO A 46 -15.04 -51.35 22.87
N GLN A 47 -15.08 -52.56 22.39
CA GLN A 47 -14.59 -53.77 23.05
C GLN A 47 -13.17 -54.14 22.62
N GLN A 48 -12.45 -54.66 23.58
CA GLN A 48 -11.03 -55.10 23.60
C GLN A 48 -10.78 -56.47 23.00
N ALA A 49 -9.54 -56.62 22.45
CA ALA A 49 -8.60 -57.73 22.50
C ALA A 49 -8.84 -58.98 21.64
N PRO A 50 -7.81 -59.82 21.29
CA PRO A 50 -6.73 -60.26 22.18
C PRO A 50 -5.30 -60.27 21.58
N ALA A 51 -4.35 -60.39 22.50
CA ALA A 51 -2.89 -60.48 22.36
C ALA A 51 -2.40 -61.92 22.01
N THR A 52 -1.23 -62.05 21.41
CA THR A 52 0.08 -62.48 21.89
C THR A 52 0.87 -63.23 20.82
N PRO A 53 2.18 -63.59 20.92
CA PRO A 53 3.31 -62.90 21.53
C PRO A 53 4.67 -62.96 20.74
N LEU A 54 5.68 -62.20 21.26
CA LEU A 54 7.12 -62.45 21.33
C LEU A 54 8.01 -62.34 20.07
N LEU A 55 8.98 -61.45 20.06
CA LEU A 55 10.36 -61.57 20.57
C LEU A 55 11.17 -60.27 20.33
N GLY A 56 11.80 -59.84 21.34
CA GLY A 56 12.86 -59.02 21.75
C GLY A 56 13.78 -58.34 20.74
N ALA A 57 14.03 -57.07 21.00
CA ALA A 57 15.38 -56.47 21.02
C ALA A 57 15.25 -55.02 21.57
N GLU A 58 16.21 -54.69 22.32
CA GLU A 58 16.46 -53.55 23.18
C GLU A 58 16.33 -52.16 22.53
N GLY A 59 15.91 -51.21 23.33
CA GLY A 59 16.57 -49.91 23.44
C GLY A 59 15.97 -48.74 22.76
N GLY A 60 15.49 -47.80 23.55
CA GLY A 60 15.42 -46.41 23.16
C GLY A 60 14.01 -45.86 22.92
N SER A 61 13.37 -45.43 23.98
CA SER A 61 12.22 -44.54 23.89
C SER A 61 12.61 -43.22 23.23
N PRO A 62 11.80 -42.66 22.32
CA PRO A 62 12.00 -41.30 21.84
C PRO A 62 11.68 -40.31 22.96
N PRO A 63 12.45 -39.22 23.10
CA PRO A 63 12.19 -38.21 24.13
C PRO A 63 10.86 -37.48 23.90
N ASP A 64 10.18 -37.26 24.99
CA ASP A 64 8.97 -36.41 25.13
C ASP A 64 9.28 -34.99 24.62
N PRO A 65 8.48 -34.38 23.74
CA PRO A 65 8.76 -33.05 23.20
C PRO A 65 8.48 -31.88 24.15
N ARG A 66 8.52 -32.10 25.47
CA ARG A 66 8.20 -31.08 26.48
C ARG A 66 9.34 -30.69 27.42
N GLU A 67 10.56 -31.16 27.21
CA GLU A 67 11.72 -30.75 28.01
C GLU A 67 12.89 -30.36 27.09
N ASP A 68 12.80 -29.18 26.53
CA ASP A 68 13.94 -28.36 26.12
C ASP A 68 13.58 -26.90 26.29
N VAL A 69 13.55 -26.46 27.53
CA VAL A 69 13.54 -25.04 27.89
C VAL A 69 15.00 -24.60 27.75
N GLY A 70 15.28 -23.93 26.61
CA GLY A 70 16.58 -23.32 26.38
C GLY A 70 17.00 -22.45 27.56
N GLU A 71 18.27 -22.54 27.93
CA GLU A 71 18.84 -21.75 29.00
C GLU A 71 18.55 -20.26 28.81
N PRO A 72 18.21 -19.51 29.88
CA PRO A 72 18.01 -18.07 29.81
C PRO A 72 19.30 -17.38 29.37
N PHE A 73 19.19 -16.21 28.73
CA PHE A 73 20.32 -15.40 28.34
C PHE A 73 21.31 -15.27 29.52
N PRO A 74 22.60 -15.50 29.30
CA PRO A 74 23.56 -15.35 30.38
C PRO A 74 23.58 -13.88 30.82
N ALA A 75 23.36 -13.66 32.11
CA ALA A 75 23.50 -12.34 32.71
C ALA A 75 24.89 -11.79 32.40
N LEU A 76 24.95 -10.66 31.70
CA LEU A 76 26.19 -9.99 31.38
C LEU A 76 26.78 -9.40 32.68
N ALA A 77 27.73 -10.11 33.26
CA ALA A 77 28.56 -9.59 34.33
C ALA A 77 29.28 -8.32 33.84
N ALA A 78 29.10 -7.22 34.56
CA ALA A 78 29.81 -5.98 34.36
C ALA A 78 31.32 -6.23 34.42
N GLY A 79 31.97 -6.32 33.25
CA GLY A 79 33.40 -6.57 33.08
C GLY A 79 34.11 -5.30 32.61
N ALA A 80 34.82 -4.71 33.56
CA ALA A 80 36.02 -3.90 33.45
C ALA A 80 36.26 -3.08 32.15
N VAL A 81 36.23 -1.77 32.37
CA VAL A 81 36.73 -0.73 31.47
C VAL A 81 38.19 -0.96 31.11
N GLY A 82 38.48 -1.29 29.84
CA GLY A 82 39.82 -1.26 29.24
C GLY A 82 40.02 0.05 28.46
N PRO A 83 41.26 0.55 28.33
CA PRO A 83 41.52 1.92 27.93
C PRO A 83 41.28 2.18 26.43
N ALA A 84 40.79 3.38 26.17
CA ALA A 84 40.54 3.94 24.84
C ALA A 84 41.83 3.96 23.99
N VAL A 85 41.74 3.30 22.82
CA VAL A 85 42.73 3.48 21.75
C VAL A 85 42.21 4.52 20.78
N SER A 86 42.87 5.66 20.75
CA SER A 86 42.67 6.74 19.79
C SER A 86 43.06 6.27 18.38
N SER A 87 42.10 6.14 17.46
CA SER A 87 42.42 5.97 16.05
C SER A 87 42.43 7.33 15.34
N GLY A 88 43.58 7.62 14.75
CA GLY A 88 43.93 8.88 14.13
C GLY A 88 43.11 9.26 12.93
N ARG A 89 42.81 10.56 12.88
CA ARG A 89 42.35 11.27 11.69
C ARG A 89 43.46 11.30 10.63
N ALA A 90 43.21 10.65 9.51
CA ALA A 90 43.97 10.93 8.29
C ALA A 90 43.38 12.17 7.60
N ALA A 91 44.12 13.27 7.68
CA ALA A 91 43.80 14.48 6.95
C ALA A 91 44.26 14.35 5.49
N TYR A 92 43.34 14.39 4.53
CA TYR A 92 43.66 14.65 3.15
C TYR A 92 43.60 16.16 2.89
N ARG A 93 44.79 16.78 2.71
CA ARG A 93 44.96 18.11 2.15
C ARG A 93 44.77 18.02 0.62
N GLY A 94 43.75 18.66 0.09
CA GLY A 94 43.59 18.94 -1.33
C GLY A 94 43.27 20.42 -1.48
N GLY A 95 44.12 21.14 -2.22
CA GLY A 95 44.16 22.57 -2.29
C GLY A 95 42.91 23.24 -2.87
N ALA A 96 42.53 24.32 -2.22
CA ALA A 96 41.52 25.26 -2.68
C ALA A 96 42.01 26.05 -3.89
N ARG A 97 41.25 26.07 -4.97
CA ARG A 97 41.27 27.13 -5.98
C ARG A 97 39.99 27.94 -5.81
N GLU A 98 40.13 29.20 -5.49
CA GLU A 98 39.04 30.17 -5.43
C GLU A 98 38.45 30.40 -6.82
N PRO A 99 37.12 30.46 -6.99
CA PRO A 99 36.49 31.04 -8.17
C PRO A 99 36.20 32.53 -7.96
N ARG A 100 36.54 33.30 -8.96
CA ARG A 100 36.27 34.75 -9.07
C ARG A 100 34.76 35.06 -9.06
N PRO A 101 34.34 36.23 -8.56
CA PRO A 101 32.92 36.58 -8.44
C PRO A 101 32.35 37.03 -9.75
N GLY A 102 31.25 36.35 -10.16
CA GLY A 102 30.41 36.74 -11.27
C GLY A 102 28.95 36.79 -10.80
N MET A 103 28.33 37.93 -11.01
CA MET A 103 26.99 38.38 -10.68
C MET A 103 25.94 37.30 -10.53
N ALA A 104 25.44 37.11 -9.30
CA ALA A 104 24.22 36.38 -9.01
C ALA A 104 23.13 37.39 -8.63
N GLY A 105 22.08 37.45 -9.45
CA GLY A 105 20.86 38.17 -9.11
C GLY A 105 20.19 37.52 -7.88
N GLU A 106 19.88 38.34 -6.90
CA GLU A 106 19.16 37.92 -5.68
C GLU A 106 17.76 37.43 -6.05
N VAL A 107 17.51 36.18 -5.73
CA VAL A 107 16.14 35.61 -5.63
C VAL A 107 15.67 35.90 -4.19
N PRO A 108 14.49 36.51 -3.98
CA PRO A 108 14.00 36.78 -2.64
C PRO A 108 13.82 35.47 -1.86
N ARG A 109 14.54 35.32 -0.76
CA ARG A 109 14.37 34.23 0.19
C ARG A 109 13.18 34.55 1.09
N VAL A 110 12.13 33.78 0.98
CA VAL A 110 11.03 33.77 1.96
C VAL A 110 11.55 33.22 3.28
N PRO A 111 11.29 33.88 4.43
CA PRO A 111 11.80 33.41 5.73
C PRO A 111 11.27 32.02 6.09
N VAL A 112 12.16 31.19 6.64
CA VAL A 112 11.87 29.78 7.02
C VAL A 112 10.73 29.65 8.04
N GLU A 113 10.46 30.69 8.83
CA GLU A 113 9.37 30.72 9.80
C GLU A 113 7.97 30.79 9.15
N GLU A 114 7.85 31.41 7.98
CA GLU A 114 6.59 31.51 7.25
C GLU A 114 6.24 30.19 6.54
N MET A 115 7.23 29.44 6.07
CA MET A 115 7.04 28.09 5.53
C MET A 115 6.67 27.05 6.59
N GLN A 116 7.11 27.22 7.84
CA GLN A 116 6.71 26.32 8.93
C GLN A 116 5.26 26.51 9.37
N ARG A 117 4.69 27.69 9.19
CA ARG A 117 3.26 27.94 9.47
C ARG A 117 2.32 27.34 8.43
N MET A 118 2.77 27.20 7.18
CA MET A 118 1.97 26.57 6.10
C MET A 118 1.96 25.02 6.16
N ALA A 119 2.95 24.40 6.81
CA ALA A 119 3.06 22.95 6.89
C ALA A 119 2.27 22.30 8.05
N ILE A 120 1.69 23.09 8.96
CA ILE A 120 0.98 22.59 10.15
C ILE A 120 -0.41 23.22 10.19
N GLY A 121 -1.29 22.64 9.40
CA GLY A 121 -2.74 22.89 9.54
C GLY A 121 -3.34 22.11 10.70
N THR A 122 -2.95 22.43 11.94
CA THR A 122 -3.73 22.15 13.14
C THR A 122 -4.14 23.48 13.74
N GLY A 123 -5.47 23.78 13.61
CA GLY A 123 -6.03 25.07 13.98
C GLY A 123 -5.77 25.46 15.43
N GLU A 124 -5.18 26.62 15.59
CA GLU A 124 -5.51 27.56 16.65
C GLU A 124 -6.22 28.73 15.99
N ALA A 125 -7.49 28.89 16.32
CA ALA A 125 -8.28 30.02 15.87
C ALA A 125 -7.82 31.28 16.59
N SER A 126 -7.00 32.09 15.94
CA SER A 126 -6.90 33.51 16.27
C SER A 126 -8.02 34.25 15.55
N ALA A 127 -8.84 34.94 16.32
CA ALA A 127 -9.94 35.77 15.85
C ALA A 127 -9.42 37.01 15.11
N THR A 128 -9.08 36.85 13.84
CA THR A 128 -9.07 37.92 12.84
C THR A 128 -9.72 37.35 11.60
N GLY A 129 -10.87 37.95 11.24
CA GLY A 129 -11.71 37.50 10.13
C GLY A 129 -10.97 37.57 8.79
N HIS A 130 -10.26 36.53 8.45
CA HIS A 130 -9.94 36.23 7.06
C HIS A 130 -11.16 35.50 6.49
N GLN A 131 -11.88 36.19 5.61
CA GLN A 131 -12.82 35.54 4.71
C GLN A 131 -12.10 34.33 4.11
N ARG A 132 -12.52 33.10 4.52
CA ARG A 132 -12.20 31.90 3.77
C ARG A 132 -12.72 32.17 2.38
N ALA A 133 -11.82 32.30 1.41
CA ALA A 133 -12.20 32.23 0.02
C ALA A 133 -13.04 30.94 -0.10
N GLU A 134 -14.30 31.06 -0.44
CA GLU A 134 -15.14 29.94 -0.84
C GLU A 134 -14.47 29.39 -2.08
N TYR A 135 -13.61 28.38 -1.89
CA TYR A 135 -13.17 27.58 -3.00
C TYR A 135 -14.42 26.90 -3.52
N GLY A 136 -14.88 27.33 -4.67
CA GLY A 136 -15.95 26.68 -5.40
C GLY A 136 -15.65 25.18 -5.45
N ASP A 137 -16.68 24.37 -5.53
CA ASP A 137 -16.57 22.91 -5.48
C ASP A 137 -15.46 22.40 -6.43
N LEU A 138 -14.28 22.15 -5.85
CA LEU A 138 -13.07 21.70 -6.56
C LEU A 138 -13.22 20.28 -7.13
N THR A 139 -14.30 19.59 -6.75
CA THR A 139 -14.61 18.22 -7.16
C THR A 139 -15.59 18.18 -8.33
N THR A 140 -16.17 19.32 -8.76
CA THR A 140 -17.17 19.38 -9.83
C THR A 140 -16.58 19.85 -11.14
N ARG A 141 -17.30 19.49 -12.19
CA ARG A 141 -17.05 19.97 -13.55
C ARG A 141 -17.44 21.43 -13.70
N PRO A 142 -16.86 22.16 -14.66
CA PRO A 142 -17.28 23.50 -14.98
C PRO A 142 -18.81 23.59 -15.19
N ALA A 143 -19.46 24.66 -14.72
CA ALA A 143 -20.90 24.81 -14.74
C ALA A 143 -21.54 24.74 -16.14
N HIS A 144 -20.76 25.04 -17.19
CA HIS A 144 -21.24 24.95 -18.57
C HIS A 144 -21.31 23.51 -19.11
N ILE A 145 -20.74 22.52 -18.39
CA ILE A 145 -20.83 21.11 -18.78
C ILE A 145 -22.05 20.49 -18.08
N ILE A 146 -23.16 20.47 -18.80
CA ILE A 146 -24.47 19.96 -18.32
C ILE A 146 -24.42 18.41 -18.29
N ASP A 147 -23.94 17.79 -19.37
CA ASP A 147 -23.87 16.34 -19.47
C ASP A 147 -22.64 15.78 -18.77
N LYS A 148 -22.86 15.14 -17.63
CA LYS A 148 -21.83 14.50 -16.81
C LYS A 148 -21.60 13.02 -17.17
N LYS A 149 -22.45 12.44 -18.02
CA LYS A 149 -22.42 11.03 -18.40
C LYS A 149 -22.15 10.88 -19.88
N GLY A 150 -21.23 9.98 -20.21
CA GLY A 150 -21.05 9.59 -21.62
C GLY A 150 -22.23 8.74 -22.10
N THR A 151 -22.44 8.68 -23.42
CA THR A 151 -23.56 7.97 -24.05
C THR A 151 -23.13 6.77 -24.89
N SER A 152 -21.84 6.69 -25.28
CA SER A 152 -21.33 5.59 -26.10
C SER A 152 -21.20 4.28 -25.34
N GLY A 153 -21.32 3.15 -26.06
CA GLY A 153 -21.16 1.82 -25.51
C GLY A 153 -22.48 1.11 -25.18
N ARG A 154 -22.38 -0.15 -24.77
CA ARG A 154 -23.51 -1.01 -24.39
C ARG A 154 -23.79 -0.88 -22.89
N PRO A 155 -25.04 -0.64 -22.48
CA PRO A 155 -25.39 -0.59 -21.06
C PRO A 155 -25.09 -1.89 -20.33
N ILE A 156 -24.63 -1.78 -19.10
CA ILE A 156 -24.43 -2.90 -18.17
C ILE A 156 -24.68 -2.44 -16.73
N GLU A 157 -25.30 -3.30 -15.92
CA GLU A 157 -25.42 -3.08 -14.49
C GLU A 157 -24.18 -3.62 -13.77
N LEU A 158 -23.59 -2.79 -12.91
CA LEU A 158 -22.47 -3.16 -12.04
C LEU A 158 -22.87 -3.01 -10.58
N SER A 159 -22.38 -3.91 -9.73
CA SER A 159 -22.42 -3.76 -8.28
C SER A 159 -21.11 -3.11 -7.80
N ALA A 160 -21.24 -2.08 -7.01
CA ALA A 160 -20.10 -1.41 -6.39
C ALA A 160 -20.01 -1.77 -4.89
N ASN A 161 -18.81 -1.72 -4.33
CA ASN A 161 -18.53 -2.03 -2.92
C ASN A 161 -18.97 -0.91 -1.96
N TYR A 162 -20.19 -0.41 -2.16
CA TYR A 162 -20.81 0.63 -1.35
C TYR A 162 -22.19 0.19 -0.85
N PHE A 163 -22.53 0.63 0.38
CA PHE A 163 -23.85 0.53 0.96
C PHE A 163 -24.39 1.92 1.25
N ARG A 164 -25.64 2.17 0.94
CA ARG A 164 -26.27 3.47 1.20
C ARG A 164 -26.49 3.64 2.71
N LEU A 165 -26.12 4.80 3.24
CA LEU A 165 -26.54 5.24 4.57
C LEU A 165 -27.86 6.00 4.42
N GLU A 166 -28.93 5.41 4.92
CA GLU A 166 -30.27 5.98 4.95
C GLU A 166 -30.46 6.71 6.29
N THR A 167 -30.95 7.95 6.20
CA THR A 167 -31.24 8.80 7.37
C THR A 167 -32.70 9.22 7.34
N ALA A 168 -33.27 9.50 8.53
CA ALA A 168 -34.61 10.07 8.59
C ALA A 168 -34.64 11.41 7.79
N PRO A 169 -35.75 11.72 7.08
CA PRO A 169 -35.82 12.91 6.22
C PRO A 169 -35.49 14.24 6.91
N ASN A 170 -35.84 14.37 8.19
CA ASN A 170 -35.65 15.59 8.98
C ASN A 170 -34.54 15.41 10.03
N LEU A 171 -33.52 14.60 9.74
CA LEU A 171 -32.40 14.42 10.65
C LEU A 171 -31.54 15.68 10.67
N ILE A 172 -31.39 16.27 11.86
CA ILE A 172 -30.44 17.35 12.14
C ILE A 172 -29.62 16.95 13.33
N LEU A 173 -28.30 17.09 13.21
CA LEU A 173 -27.39 16.95 14.34
C LEU A 173 -27.01 18.33 14.86
N TYR A 174 -27.14 18.51 16.18
CA TYR A 174 -26.76 19.75 16.84
C TYR A 174 -25.36 19.61 17.38
N GLN A 175 -24.48 20.50 16.96
CA GLN A 175 -23.08 20.55 17.37
C GLN A 175 -22.90 21.58 18.48
N TYR A 176 -22.30 21.17 19.58
CA TYR A 176 -22.00 22.02 20.72
C TYR A 176 -20.50 22.01 21.00
N HIS A 177 -19.97 23.18 21.38
CA HIS A 177 -18.65 23.28 22.01
C HIS A 177 -18.79 23.10 23.52
N VAL A 178 -17.89 22.35 24.15
CA VAL A 178 -17.94 22.02 25.58
C VAL A 178 -16.64 22.45 26.26
N ASP A 179 -16.77 23.44 27.16
CA ASP A 179 -15.69 23.95 27.97
C ASP A 179 -15.81 23.50 29.43
N TYR A 180 -14.67 23.26 30.07
CA TYR A 180 -14.56 22.83 31.46
C TYR A 180 -13.78 23.87 32.27
N ASN A 181 -14.33 24.29 33.41
CA ASN A 181 -13.66 25.21 34.34
C ASN A 181 -13.70 24.62 35.76
N PRO A 182 -12.53 24.29 36.36
CA PRO A 182 -11.18 24.42 35.82
C PRO A 182 -10.90 23.49 34.63
N PRO A 183 -9.87 23.81 33.80
CA PRO A 183 -9.55 23.02 32.62
C PRO A 183 -9.17 21.56 32.95
N ILE A 184 -9.69 20.61 32.17
CA ILE A 184 -9.41 19.18 32.31
C ILE A 184 -8.68 18.70 31.08
N GLU A 185 -7.57 17.97 31.23
CA GLU A 185 -6.84 17.38 30.11
C GLU A 185 -7.39 16.01 29.69
N SER A 186 -7.80 15.19 30.67
CA SER A 186 -8.24 13.83 30.44
C SER A 186 -9.59 13.77 29.71
N ARG A 187 -9.58 13.34 28.43
CA ARG A 187 -10.79 13.11 27.64
C ARG A 187 -11.75 12.12 28.32
N ARG A 188 -11.23 11.10 29.00
CA ARG A 188 -12.05 10.11 29.70
C ARG A 188 -12.81 10.76 30.87
N LEU A 189 -12.12 11.61 31.64
CA LEU A 189 -12.74 12.34 32.74
C LEU A 189 -13.78 13.35 32.21
N LYS A 190 -13.46 14.13 31.17
CA LYS A 190 -14.42 15.01 30.48
C LYS A 190 -15.70 14.28 30.10
N ALA A 191 -15.56 13.10 29.47
CA ALA A 191 -16.70 12.29 29.04
C ALA A 191 -17.50 11.74 30.22
N ALA A 192 -16.86 11.36 31.34
CA ALA A 192 -17.53 10.87 32.54
C ALA A 192 -18.33 11.98 33.24
N LEU A 193 -17.73 13.17 33.41
CA LEU A 193 -18.42 14.32 34.03
C LEU A 193 -19.61 14.79 33.18
N LEU A 194 -19.44 14.85 31.84
CA LEU A 194 -20.55 15.18 30.93
C LEU A 194 -21.62 14.08 30.96
N GLY A 195 -21.22 12.83 31.13
CA GLY A 195 -22.11 11.67 31.21
C GLY A 195 -23.08 11.71 32.40
N ALA A 196 -22.72 12.37 33.48
CA ALA A 196 -23.60 12.54 34.65
C ALA A 196 -24.90 13.33 34.34
N HIS A 197 -24.93 14.09 33.25
CA HIS A 197 -26.07 14.90 32.81
C HIS A 197 -26.90 14.23 31.70
N GLU A 198 -27.14 12.92 31.82
CA GLU A 198 -27.88 12.16 30.81
C GLU A 198 -29.33 12.61 30.64
N GLU A 199 -29.99 13.04 31.68
CA GLU A 199 -31.36 13.57 31.61
C GLU A 199 -31.47 14.80 30.68
N LEU A 200 -30.50 15.70 30.77
CA LEU A 200 -30.43 16.89 29.93
C LEU A 200 -30.00 16.57 28.50
N LEU A 201 -28.92 15.77 28.33
CA LEU A 201 -28.26 15.54 27.08
C LEU A 201 -28.85 14.38 26.27
N GLY A 202 -29.54 13.46 26.93
CA GLY A 202 -30.04 12.22 26.37
C GLY A 202 -28.93 11.13 26.26
N LYS A 203 -29.38 9.90 26.01
CA LYS A 203 -28.49 8.74 25.84
C LYS A 203 -27.70 8.78 24.56
N VAL A 204 -28.31 9.32 23.49
CA VAL A 204 -27.77 9.34 22.13
C VAL A 204 -26.90 10.58 21.95
N ARG A 205 -25.60 10.38 22.14
CA ARG A 205 -24.61 11.47 22.02
C ARG A 205 -23.26 10.95 21.55
N VAL A 206 -22.53 11.81 20.84
CA VAL A 206 -21.12 11.62 20.50
C VAL A 206 -20.32 12.79 21.05
N PHE A 207 -19.25 12.49 21.77
CA PHE A 207 -18.35 13.49 22.36
C PHE A 207 -16.88 13.15 22.02
N ASP A 208 -16.15 14.08 21.46
CA ASP A 208 -14.75 13.88 21.07
C ASP A 208 -13.74 14.43 22.09
N GLY A 209 -14.21 15.06 23.16
CA GLY A 209 -13.41 15.70 24.20
C GLY A 209 -13.51 17.24 24.22
N MET A 210 -14.06 17.84 23.15
CA MET A 210 -14.35 19.27 23.04
C MET A 210 -15.68 19.52 22.34
N ILE A 211 -16.03 18.70 21.37
CA ILE A 211 -17.27 18.84 20.58
C ILE A 211 -18.26 17.75 20.97
N LEU A 212 -19.48 18.15 21.26
CA LEU A 212 -20.62 17.29 21.58
C LEU A 212 -21.63 17.35 20.44
N TYR A 213 -22.09 16.18 19.98
CA TYR A 213 -23.15 16.07 18.97
C TYR A 213 -24.38 15.40 19.57
N LEU A 214 -25.53 16.03 19.41
CA LEU A 214 -26.84 15.58 19.90
C LEU A 214 -27.85 15.53 18.75
N LEU A 215 -28.88 14.69 18.89
CA LEU A 215 -30.10 14.69 18.05
C LEU A 215 -31.15 15.68 18.56
N LYS A 216 -30.98 16.15 19.79
CA LYS A 216 -31.91 17.06 20.48
C LYS A 216 -31.25 18.43 20.58
N ARG A 217 -31.99 19.47 20.22
CA ARG A 217 -31.58 20.85 20.50
C ARG A 217 -31.84 21.15 21.97
N LEU A 218 -30.85 21.68 22.68
CA LEU A 218 -31.00 22.20 24.03
C LEU A 218 -31.82 23.51 23.97
N HIS A 219 -32.55 23.80 25.05
CA HIS A 219 -33.42 24.96 25.11
C HIS A 219 -32.67 26.30 24.91
N GLU A 220 -31.49 26.37 25.53
CA GLU A 220 -30.66 27.56 25.50
C GLU A 220 -29.49 27.41 24.53
N LYS A 221 -29.03 28.50 23.96
CA LYS A 221 -27.86 28.56 23.10
C LYS A 221 -26.57 28.28 23.86
N LYS A 222 -26.57 28.63 25.16
CA LYS A 222 -25.49 28.37 26.13
C LYS A 222 -26.10 27.77 27.39
N THR A 223 -25.73 26.55 27.70
CA THR A 223 -26.20 25.79 28.88
C THR A 223 -25.00 25.55 29.80
N GLU A 224 -25.18 25.84 31.09
CA GLU A 224 -24.13 25.59 32.10
C GLU A 224 -24.64 24.49 33.06
N VAL A 225 -23.78 23.53 33.33
CA VAL A 225 -24.02 22.43 34.28
C VAL A 225 -22.80 22.22 35.17
N TYR A 226 -23.02 21.66 36.33
CA TYR A 226 -21.96 21.44 37.32
C TYR A 226 -21.85 19.96 37.65
N SER A 227 -20.62 19.44 37.63
CA SER A 227 -20.31 18.04 38.01
C SER A 227 -19.22 18.01 39.06
N THR A 228 -19.35 17.12 40.04
CA THR A 228 -18.34 16.94 41.09
C THR A 228 -17.34 15.87 40.68
N ARG A 229 -16.07 16.18 40.76
CA ARG A 229 -14.96 15.26 40.46
C ARG A 229 -14.78 14.28 41.67
N GLN A 230 -14.90 12.99 41.42
CA GLN A 230 -15.02 11.98 42.49
C GLN A 230 -13.78 11.83 43.38
N TYR A 231 -12.57 12.10 42.91
CA TYR A 231 -11.35 11.83 43.69
C TYR A 231 -10.97 12.94 44.67
N ASP A 232 -11.40 14.17 44.47
CA ASP A 232 -11.05 15.33 45.26
C ASP A 232 -12.25 16.21 45.63
N GLY A 233 -13.45 15.89 45.17
CA GLY A 233 -14.68 16.63 45.49
C GLY A 233 -14.78 18.00 44.78
N GLU A 234 -13.85 18.36 43.87
CA GLU A 234 -13.87 19.64 43.17
C GLU A 234 -15.07 19.76 42.24
N GLN A 235 -15.79 20.88 42.34
CA GLN A 235 -16.92 21.19 41.48
C GLN A 235 -16.43 21.77 40.14
N ILE A 236 -16.74 21.10 39.04
CA ILE A 236 -16.37 21.46 37.70
C ILE A 236 -17.57 22.08 36.99
N ARG A 237 -17.45 23.33 36.54
CA ARG A 237 -18.43 23.96 35.68
C ARG A 237 -18.22 23.52 34.22
N ILE A 238 -19.26 23.02 33.58
CA ILE A 238 -19.28 22.57 32.20
C ILE A 238 -20.19 23.54 31.41
N THR A 239 -19.61 24.24 30.46
CA THR A 239 -20.32 25.17 29.58
C THR A 239 -20.54 24.53 28.22
N ILE A 240 -21.80 24.40 27.79
CA ILE A 240 -22.20 23.74 26.54
C ILE A 240 -22.82 24.80 25.62
N THR A 241 -22.13 25.14 24.53
CA THR A 241 -22.53 26.22 23.62
C THR A 241 -22.86 25.66 22.24
N LEU A 242 -24.08 25.94 21.71
CA LEU A 242 -24.49 25.55 20.36
C LEU A 242 -23.65 26.30 19.31
N THR A 243 -23.01 25.56 18.44
CA THR A 243 -22.14 26.11 17.37
C THR A 243 -22.74 25.93 15.98
N ASN A 244 -23.31 24.76 15.67
CA ASN A 244 -23.86 24.47 14.35
C ASN A 244 -25.09 23.54 14.40
N GLU A 245 -25.90 23.63 13.35
CA GLU A 245 -26.96 22.67 13.01
C GLU A 245 -26.55 21.94 11.72
N LEU A 246 -26.42 20.62 11.78
CA LEU A 246 -25.78 19.82 10.73
C LEU A 246 -26.81 18.92 10.04
N PRO A 247 -27.24 19.23 8.83
CA PRO A 247 -28.00 18.31 8.00
C PRO A 247 -27.11 17.18 7.45
N PRO A 248 -27.71 16.04 6.98
CA PRO A 248 -26.96 14.87 6.51
C PRO A 248 -25.98 15.12 5.36
N ASN A 249 -26.18 16.20 4.59
CA ASN A 249 -25.28 16.58 3.48
C ASN A 249 -24.13 17.49 3.91
N SER A 250 -23.97 17.79 5.20
CA SER A 250 -22.86 18.61 5.67
C SER A 250 -21.57 17.81 5.84
N PRO A 251 -20.38 18.38 5.55
CA PRO A 251 -19.09 17.70 5.74
C PRO A 251 -18.87 17.24 7.19
N GLN A 252 -19.37 18.01 8.17
CA GLN A 252 -19.25 17.67 9.59
C GLN A 252 -20.12 16.46 9.96
N PHE A 253 -21.29 16.29 9.32
CA PHE A 253 -22.13 15.11 9.51
C PHE A 253 -21.36 13.83 9.15
N ILE A 254 -20.58 13.85 8.06
CA ILE A 254 -19.76 12.72 7.64
C ILE A 254 -18.73 12.31 8.71
N GLN A 255 -18.14 13.30 9.40
CA GLN A 255 -17.22 13.01 10.52
C GLN A 255 -17.93 12.28 11.65
N VAL A 256 -19.13 12.75 12.04
CA VAL A 256 -19.95 12.11 13.08
C VAL A 256 -20.37 10.70 12.67
N ALA A 257 -20.84 10.53 11.44
CA ALA A 257 -21.21 9.22 10.89
C ALA A 257 -20.04 8.23 10.95
N ASN A 258 -18.83 8.66 10.63
CA ASN A 258 -17.62 7.83 10.77
C ASN A 258 -17.30 7.50 12.24
N ILE A 259 -17.56 8.39 13.20
CA ILE A 259 -17.38 8.11 14.64
C ILE A 259 -18.41 7.08 15.11
N ILE A 260 -19.67 7.24 14.73
CA ILE A 260 -20.76 6.29 15.02
C ILE A 260 -20.39 4.92 14.46
N PHE A 261 -19.95 4.86 13.20
CA PHE A 261 -19.59 3.62 12.56
C PHE A 261 -18.40 2.90 13.23
N ARG A 262 -17.38 3.64 13.69
CA ARG A 262 -16.28 3.05 14.47
C ARG A 262 -16.77 2.39 15.76
N ARG A 263 -17.76 2.97 16.43
CA ARG A 263 -18.37 2.37 17.59
C ARG A 263 -19.11 1.07 17.25
N ILE A 264 -19.85 1.05 16.14
CA ILE A 264 -20.50 -0.15 15.61
C ILE A 264 -19.48 -1.27 15.38
N LEU A 265 -18.36 -0.95 14.74
CA LEU A 265 -17.29 -1.93 14.49
C LEU A 265 -16.75 -2.54 15.79
N SER A 266 -16.68 -1.74 16.86
CA SER A 266 -16.27 -2.24 18.19
C SER A 266 -17.33 -3.14 18.82
N MET A 267 -18.63 -2.86 18.62
CA MET A 267 -19.75 -3.67 19.12
C MET A 267 -19.83 -5.06 18.45
N ILE A 268 -19.36 -5.18 17.21
CA ILE A 268 -19.27 -6.47 16.49
C ILE A 268 -17.91 -7.14 16.61
N ASP A 269 -17.14 -6.82 17.65
CA ASP A 269 -15.82 -7.40 17.98
C ASP A 269 -14.71 -7.23 16.94
N MET A 270 -14.83 -6.22 16.09
CA MET A 270 -13.74 -5.89 15.18
C MET A 270 -12.62 -5.13 15.91
N LYS A 271 -11.39 -5.59 15.74
CA LYS A 271 -10.21 -4.96 16.34
C LYS A 271 -9.54 -4.01 15.35
N GLN A 272 -9.35 -2.77 15.78
CA GLN A 272 -8.66 -1.77 14.96
C GLN A 272 -7.15 -1.99 15.00
N ILE A 273 -6.53 -2.12 13.84
CA ILE A 273 -5.06 -2.14 13.66
C ILE A 273 -4.71 -1.12 12.57
N GLY A 274 -4.09 -0.01 12.97
CA GLY A 274 -3.89 1.12 12.09
C GLY A 274 -5.21 1.78 11.69
N ARG A 275 -5.47 1.87 10.37
CA ARG A 275 -6.71 2.45 9.82
C ARG A 275 -7.81 1.42 9.57
N ASN A 276 -7.49 0.13 9.57
CA ASN A 276 -8.38 -0.96 9.19
C ASN A 276 -8.90 -1.71 10.40
N TYR A 277 -9.98 -2.45 10.20
CA TYR A 277 -10.63 -3.25 11.22
C TYR A 277 -10.55 -4.73 10.84
N PHE A 278 -10.09 -5.56 11.78
CA PHE A 278 -9.82 -6.98 11.56
C PHE A 278 -10.60 -7.84 12.53
N ASN A 279 -10.93 -9.05 12.08
CA ASN A 279 -11.59 -10.04 12.92
C ASN A 279 -10.57 -11.11 13.34
N PRO A 280 -10.11 -11.12 14.62
CA PRO A 280 -9.14 -12.10 15.10
C PRO A 280 -9.68 -13.53 15.09
N THR A 281 -10.99 -13.72 15.30
CA THR A 281 -11.61 -15.06 15.39
C THR A 281 -11.65 -15.80 14.05
N LEU A 282 -11.59 -15.05 12.92
CA LEU A 282 -11.56 -15.60 11.57
C LEU A 282 -10.14 -15.71 11.00
N SER A 283 -9.12 -15.62 11.85
CA SER A 283 -7.73 -15.71 11.40
C SER A 283 -7.37 -17.11 10.92
N VAL A 284 -6.64 -17.17 9.81
CA VAL A 284 -6.14 -18.40 9.22
C VAL A 284 -4.64 -18.51 9.47
N ASN A 285 -4.21 -19.60 10.11
CA ASN A 285 -2.80 -19.88 10.33
C ASN A 285 -2.20 -20.60 9.12
N ILE A 286 -0.97 -20.24 8.77
CA ILE A 286 -0.12 -20.91 7.77
C ILE A 286 1.13 -21.42 8.52
N PRO A 287 1.05 -22.58 9.21
CA PRO A 287 2.08 -23.03 10.15
C PRO A 287 3.44 -23.23 9.48
N ARG A 288 3.46 -23.74 8.24
CA ARG A 288 4.68 -23.94 7.46
C ARG A 288 5.57 -22.69 7.34
N HIS A 289 4.95 -21.51 7.38
CA HIS A 289 5.65 -20.24 7.20
C HIS A 289 5.62 -19.36 8.45
N ARG A 290 5.09 -19.88 9.56
CA ARG A 290 4.89 -19.13 10.82
C ARG A 290 4.15 -17.82 10.58
N LEU A 291 3.12 -17.87 9.74
CA LEU A 291 2.30 -16.72 9.38
C LEU A 291 0.83 -16.93 9.79
N GLN A 292 0.18 -15.85 10.12
CA GLN A 292 -1.26 -15.78 10.36
C GLN A 292 -1.84 -14.71 9.45
N VAL A 293 -2.92 -15.04 8.72
CA VAL A 293 -3.67 -14.11 7.88
C VAL A 293 -4.96 -13.76 8.61
N MET A 294 -5.09 -12.52 9.04
CA MET A 294 -6.27 -12.00 9.72
C MET A 294 -7.12 -11.22 8.73
N PRO A 295 -8.35 -11.68 8.40
CA PRO A 295 -9.24 -10.97 7.50
C PRO A 295 -9.86 -9.75 8.19
N GLY A 296 -10.17 -8.75 7.40
CA GLY A 296 -10.74 -7.50 7.89
C GLY A 296 -11.27 -6.62 6.78
N PHE A 297 -11.55 -5.37 7.13
CA PHE A 297 -12.14 -4.40 6.22
C PHE A 297 -11.50 -3.01 6.40
N THR A 298 -11.38 -2.32 5.29
CA THR A 298 -11.18 -0.87 5.24
C THR A 298 -12.54 -0.23 5.02
N THR A 299 -12.90 0.72 5.83
CA THR A 299 -14.24 1.34 5.78
C THR A 299 -14.14 2.85 5.78
N SER A 300 -15.01 3.51 5.04
CA SER A 300 -15.13 4.97 4.98
C SER A 300 -16.56 5.38 4.63
N ILE A 301 -17.10 6.35 5.36
CA ILE A 301 -18.36 7.00 5.00
C ILE A 301 -18.02 8.31 4.31
N LEU A 302 -18.53 8.49 3.10
CA LEU A 302 -18.30 9.64 2.23
C LEU A 302 -19.60 10.17 1.65
N GLN A 303 -19.62 11.47 1.37
CA GLN A 303 -20.69 12.11 0.63
C GLN A 303 -20.42 12.02 -0.86
N TYR A 304 -21.42 11.56 -1.61
CA TYR A 304 -21.45 11.60 -3.07
C TYR A 304 -22.56 12.52 -3.55
N GLU A 305 -22.68 12.75 -4.85
CA GLU A 305 -23.62 13.74 -5.42
C GLU A 305 -25.06 13.64 -4.85
N THR A 306 -25.58 12.44 -4.68
CA THR A 306 -27.00 12.22 -4.30
C THR A 306 -27.18 11.49 -2.97
N SER A 307 -26.11 10.99 -2.35
CA SER A 307 -26.24 10.14 -1.17
C SER A 307 -24.97 10.02 -0.35
N VAL A 308 -25.14 9.71 0.92
CA VAL A 308 -24.05 9.29 1.81
C VAL A 308 -23.88 7.79 1.67
N LEU A 309 -22.67 7.36 1.39
CA LEU A 309 -22.32 5.96 1.17
C LEU A 309 -21.28 5.48 2.14
N LEU A 310 -21.45 4.26 2.63
CA LEU A 310 -20.42 3.49 3.32
C LEU A 310 -19.64 2.68 2.29
N GLY A 311 -18.42 3.10 2.00
CA GLY A 311 -17.47 2.32 1.21
C GLY A 311 -16.80 1.28 2.07
N ILE A 312 -16.76 0.03 1.60
CA ILE A 312 -16.12 -1.08 2.28
C ILE A 312 -15.23 -1.83 1.31
N ASP A 313 -13.98 -2.08 1.70
CA ASP A 313 -13.13 -3.00 0.96
C ASP A 313 -12.53 -4.06 1.88
N VAL A 314 -12.29 -5.25 1.32
CA VAL A 314 -11.71 -6.36 2.06
C VAL A 314 -10.21 -6.11 2.23
N ALA A 315 -9.75 -6.21 3.46
CA ALA A 315 -8.36 -6.07 3.85
C ALA A 315 -7.88 -7.35 4.53
N HIS A 316 -6.58 -7.59 4.47
CA HIS A 316 -5.94 -8.68 5.19
C HIS A 316 -4.72 -8.15 5.94
N LYS A 317 -4.57 -8.57 7.19
CA LYS A 317 -3.35 -8.31 7.96
C LYS A 317 -2.58 -9.61 8.09
N ILE A 318 -1.34 -9.59 7.65
CA ILE A 318 -0.43 -10.71 7.83
C ILE A 318 0.40 -10.43 9.07
N LEU A 319 0.39 -11.37 9.99
CA LEU A 319 1.14 -11.35 11.23
C LEU A 319 2.07 -12.55 11.28
N ARG A 320 3.18 -12.41 11.95
CA ARG A 320 4.00 -13.57 12.32
C ARG A 320 3.40 -14.25 13.55
N THR A 321 3.54 -15.56 13.66
CA THR A 321 3.12 -16.31 14.84
C THR A 321 4.20 -16.34 15.92
N ASP A 322 5.48 -16.27 15.51
CA ASP A 322 6.63 -16.11 16.38
C ASP A 322 6.71 -14.70 16.98
N THR A 323 7.14 -14.62 18.21
CA THR A 323 7.39 -13.37 18.91
C THR A 323 8.73 -12.76 18.49
N VAL A 324 8.97 -11.53 18.89
CA VAL A 324 10.30 -10.92 18.71
C VAL A 324 11.36 -11.67 19.53
N LEU A 325 10.98 -12.17 20.71
CA LEU A 325 11.85 -12.97 21.56
C LEU A 325 12.25 -14.30 20.89
N ASP A 326 11.28 -15.05 20.34
CA ASP A 326 11.55 -16.28 19.58
C ASP A 326 12.58 -16.05 18.46
N ILE A 327 12.43 -14.94 17.76
CA ILE A 327 13.35 -14.58 16.68
C ILE A 327 14.74 -14.20 17.22
N MET A 328 14.81 -13.53 18.39
CA MET A 328 16.09 -13.23 19.04
C MET A 328 16.80 -14.50 19.48
N TYR A 329 16.08 -15.47 20.04
CA TYR A 329 16.64 -16.78 20.39
C TYR A 329 17.18 -17.52 19.15
N GLU A 330 16.43 -17.60 18.06
CA GLU A 330 16.92 -18.20 16.82
C GLU A 330 18.18 -17.53 16.27
N MET A 331 18.31 -16.21 16.45
CA MET A 331 19.52 -15.47 16.04
C MET A 331 20.69 -15.75 16.96
N TYR A 332 20.44 -15.92 18.24
CA TYR A 332 21.46 -16.28 19.23
C TYR A 332 22.02 -17.69 18.98
N GLU A 333 21.14 -18.69 18.77
CA GLU A 333 21.51 -20.06 18.46
C GLU A 333 22.38 -20.23 17.18
N ARG A 334 22.10 -19.39 16.19
CA ARG A 334 22.90 -19.35 14.94
C ARG A 334 24.34 -18.90 15.19
N GLY A 335 24.62 -18.33 16.33
CA GLY A 335 25.92 -17.95 16.85
C GLY A 335 26.63 -16.86 16.05
N GLY A 336 27.42 -16.08 16.72
CA GLY A 336 28.34 -15.15 16.08
C GLY A 336 28.66 -13.95 16.94
N ALA A 337 29.85 -13.41 16.77
CA ALA A 337 30.31 -12.18 17.41
C ALA A 337 29.46 -10.94 17.00
N SER A 338 28.56 -11.10 16.02
CA SER A 338 27.72 -10.03 15.46
C SER A 338 26.26 -10.08 15.94
N PHE A 339 25.90 -10.91 16.94
CA PHE A 339 24.52 -11.07 17.40
C PHE A 339 23.80 -9.75 17.67
N TYR A 340 24.39 -8.90 18.48
CA TYR A 340 23.80 -7.59 18.85
C TYR A 340 23.59 -6.69 17.64
N ASP A 341 24.55 -6.62 16.72
CA ASP A 341 24.46 -5.85 15.49
C ASP A 341 23.37 -6.38 14.55
N ASP A 342 23.23 -7.68 14.45
CA ASP A 342 22.25 -8.32 13.56
C ASP A 342 20.83 -8.18 14.12
N VAL A 343 20.63 -8.31 15.43
CA VAL A 343 19.37 -8.02 16.13
C VAL A 343 19.01 -6.55 15.96
N PHE A 344 19.94 -5.63 16.16
CA PHE A 344 19.72 -4.21 15.96
C PHE A 344 19.28 -3.90 14.52
N LYS A 345 20.00 -4.40 13.52
CA LYS A 345 19.66 -4.23 12.10
C LYS A 345 18.29 -4.80 11.74
N LYS A 346 17.89 -5.88 12.39
CA LYS A 346 16.63 -6.56 12.09
C LYS A 346 15.41 -5.86 12.70
N PHE A 347 15.52 -5.38 13.93
CA PHE A 347 14.37 -4.89 14.68
C PHE A 347 14.27 -3.37 14.73
N VAL A 348 15.38 -2.64 14.80
CA VAL A 348 15.33 -1.18 14.87
C VAL A 348 14.81 -0.59 13.56
N GLY A 349 13.78 0.24 13.68
CA GLY A 349 13.01 0.79 12.55
C GLY A 349 11.80 -0.07 12.14
N SER A 350 11.68 -1.31 12.62
CA SER A 350 10.54 -2.18 12.32
C SER A 350 9.29 -1.80 13.14
N ILE A 351 8.12 -2.24 12.66
CA ILE A 351 6.85 -2.06 13.37
C ILE A 351 6.45 -3.39 14.03
N VAL A 352 6.32 -3.36 15.34
CA VAL A 352 5.84 -4.49 16.14
C VAL A 352 4.38 -4.30 16.54
N LEU A 353 3.64 -5.39 16.68
CA LEU A 353 2.28 -5.45 17.19
C LEU A 353 2.30 -6.10 18.58
N THR A 354 1.76 -5.42 19.56
CA THR A 354 1.55 -5.98 20.89
C THR A 354 0.20 -6.72 20.93
N ARG A 355 0.23 -8.03 21.23
CA ARG A 355 -0.96 -8.90 21.15
C ARG A 355 -2.03 -8.58 22.21
N TYR A 356 -1.62 -8.08 23.36
CA TYR A 356 -2.53 -7.82 24.49
C TYR A 356 -3.44 -6.61 24.26
N ASN A 357 -3.03 -5.62 23.45
CA ASN A 357 -3.82 -4.41 23.18
C ASN A 357 -4.02 -4.11 21.69
N ASN A 358 -3.48 -4.93 20.79
CA ASN A 358 -3.54 -4.78 19.33
C ASN A 358 -3.00 -3.42 18.81
N LYS A 359 -2.06 -2.82 19.53
CA LYS A 359 -1.40 -1.59 19.10
C LYS A 359 -0.11 -1.88 18.38
N THR A 360 0.23 -1.00 17.46
CA THR A 360 1.49 -1.06 16.72
C THR A 360 2.44 0.00 17.24
N TYR A 361 3.68 -0.39 17.45
CA TYR A 361 4.76 0.47 17.91
C TYR A 361 5.94 0.35 16.97
N ARG A 362 6.67 1.44 16.77
CA ARG A 362 7.94 1.39 16.08
C ARG A 362 9.02 1.05 17.10
N CYS A 363 9.85 0.09 16.78
CA CYS A 363 11.07 -0.19 17.56
C CYS A 363 12.13 0.83 17.15
N ASP A 364 12.45 1.78 18.02
CA ASP A 364 13.44 2.82 17.76
C ASP A 364 14.80 2.48 18.33
N ASP A 365 14.84 1.56 19.32
CA ASP A 365 16.06 1.09 19.99
C ASP A 365 15.81 -0.22 20.74
N ILE A 366 16.87 -0.82 21.28
CA ILE A 366 16.82 -2.00 22.16
C ILE A 366 17.67 -1.70 23.39
N GLU A 367 17.04 -1.80 24.55
CA GLU A 367 17.69 -1.57 25.85
C GLU A 367 18.07 -2.93 26.44
N TRP A 368 19.37 -3.23 26.38
CA TRP A 368 19.91 -4.52 26.82
C TRP A 368 20.12 -4.62 28.32
N ASP A 369 20.25 -3.47 29.00
CA ASP A 369 20.47 -3.37 30.44
C ASP A 369 19.17 -3.30 31.26
N LYS A 370 18.01 -3.34 30.59
CA LYS A 370 16.69 -3.37 31.24
C LYS A 370 15.95 -4.67 30.96
N HIS A 371 15.33 -5.16 32.00
CA HIS A 371 14.66 -6.47 32.03
C HIS A 371 13.22 -6.38 32.58
N PRO A 372 12.39 -7.41 32.44
CA PRO A 372 11.01 -7.43 32.97
C PRO A 372 10.90 -7.20 34.47
N LYS A 373 11.95 -7.49 35.23
CA LYS A 373 12.01 -7.29 36.70
C LYS A 373 12.20 -5.84 37.11
N ASP A 374 12.71 -4.99 36.20
CA ASP A 374 12.94 -3.58 36.49
C ASP A 374 11.63 -2.83 36.68
N THR A 375 11.69 -1.78 37.50
CA THR A 375 10.52 -0.99 37.88
C THR A 375 10.40 0.29 37.08
N PHE A 376 9.19 0.77 36.92
CA PHE A 376 8.89 2.10 36.38
C PHE A 376 7.80 2.78 37.24
N LYS A 377 7.77 4.11 37.17
CA LYS A 377 6.79 4.89 37.92
C LYS A 377 5.44 4.91 37.22
N MET A 378 4.40 4.53 37.97
CA MET A 378 3.02 4.71 37.53
C MET A 378 2.55 6.16 37.68
N ARG A 379 1.39 6.50 37.13
CA ARG A 379 0.83 7.86 37.21
C ARG A 379 0.51 8.34 38.62
N ASP A 380 0.26 7.41 39.52
CA ASP A 380 0.01 7.66 40.95
C ASP A 380 1.31 7.82 41.76
N GLY A 381 2.47 7.69 41.11
CA GLY A 381 3.79 7.79 41.73
C GLY A 381 4.33 6.50 42.32
N SER A 382 3.54 5.40 42.29
CA SER A 382 3.99 4.08 42.75
C SER A 382 4.96 3.44 41.75
N ASP A 383 5.91 2.67 42.27
CA ASP A 383 6.83 1.89 41.46
C ASP A 383 6.28 0.48 41.26
N ILE A 384 6.25 -0.01 40.00
CA ILE A 384 5.81 -1.36 39.65
C ILE A 384 6.79 -1.97 38.65
N SER A 385 7.07 -3.29 38.76
CA SER A 385 7.87 -3.97 37.75
C SER A 385 7.07 -4.15 36.44
N TYR A 386 7.78 -4.23 35.29
CA TYR A 386 7.08 -4.53 34.03
C TYR A 386 6.34 -5.85 34.12
N LYS A 387 6.92 -6.89 34.73
CA LYS A 387 6.29 -8.19 34.94
C LYS A 387 5.00 -8.09 35.71
N ASP A 388 5.00 -7.39 36.85
CA ASP A 388 3.81 -7.22 37.68
C ASP A 388 2.75 -6.37 37.02
N TYR A 389 3.15 -5.34 36.30
CA TYR A 389 2.24 -4.52 35.49
C TYR A 389 1.44 -5.37 34.49
N TYR A 390 2.12 -6.23 33.71
CA TYR A 390 1.42 -7.09 32.75
C TYR A 390 0.56 -8.16 33.44
N LYS A 391 1.00 -8.67 34.59
CA LYS A 391 0.20 -9.60 35.38
C LYS A 391 -1.08 -8.95 35.92
N GLN A 392 -0.97 -7.76 36.49
CA GLN A 392 -2.11 -7.07 37.13
C GLN A 392 -3.10 -6.51 36.08
N HIS A 393 -2.60 -5.88 35.00
CA HIS A 393 -3.47 -5.18 34.05
C HIS A 393 -4.00 -6.05 32.92
N TYR A 394 -3.29 -7.10 32.55
CA TYR A 394 -3.61 -7.94 31.40
C TYR A 394 -3.74 -9.43 31.74
N ASN A 395 -3.45 -9.81 33.00
CA ASN A 395 -3.38 -11.20 33.46
C ASN A 395 -2.43 -12.07 32.61
N ILE A 396 -1.32 -11.48 32.17
CA ILE A 396 -0.27 -12.15 31.39
C ILE A 396 0.90 -12.46 32.31
N THR A 397 1.38 -13.71 32.26
CA THR A 397 2.60 -14.13 32.96
C THR A 397 3.76 -14.06 31.98
N ILE A 398 4.83 -13.40 32.35
CA ILE A 398 6.07 -13.32 31.59
C ILE A 398 6.90 -14.55 31.91
N THR A 399 7.46 -15.18 30.88
CA THR A 399 8.20 -16.45 30.99
C THR A 399 9.71 -16.23 31.08
N ASP A 400 10.24 -15.24 30.37
CA ASP A 400 11.65 -14.89 30.40
C ASP A 400 11.87 -13.57 31.12
N ASP A 401 12.50 -13.65 32.28
CA ASP A 401 12.78 -12.50 33.15
C ASP A 401 14.06 -11.73 32.77
N GLU A 402 14.89 -12.27 31.87
CA GLU A 402 16.21 -11.73 31.46
C GLU A 402 16.18 -11.16 30.03
N GLN A 403 15.02 -11.17 29.36
CA GLN A 403 14.89 -10.60 28.02
C GLN A 403 15.13 -9.08 28.04
N PRO A 404 15.76 -8.50 26.99
CA PRO A 404 15.93 -7.06 26.86
C PRO A 404 14.58 -6.36 26.58
N LEU A 405 14.54 -5.04 26.64
CA LEU A 405 13.33 -4.28 26.34
C LEU A 405 13.45 -3.55 24.99
N LEU A 406 12.39 -3.62 24.17
CA LEU A 406 12.28 -2.79 22.97
C LEU A 406 11.86 -1.38 23.35
N VAL A 407 12.48 -0.39 22.75
CA VAL A 407 12.22 1.03 23.01
C VAL A 407 11.42 1.64 21.86
N SER A 408 10.27 2.23 22.17
CA SER A 408 9.49 3.03 21.24
C SER A 408 9.45 4.47 21.67
N LYS A 409 10.04 5.38 20.89
CA LYS A 409 10.09 6.81 21.18
C LYS A 409 8.77 7.48 20.77
N PRO A 410 8.22 8.40 21.58
CA PRO A 410 6.98 9.06 21.25
C PRO A 410 7.12 9.90 19.98
N SER A 411 6.11 9.88 19.14
CA SER A 411 6.02 10.67 17.93
C SER A 411 5.98 12.17 18.25
N LYS A 412 6.33 13.04 17.27
CA LYS A 412 6.24 14.51 17.44
C LYS A 412 4.85 14.98 17.89
N SER A 413 3.80 14.28 17.47
CA SER A 413 2.41 14.56 17.87
C SER A 413 2.13 14.17 19.32
N GLU A 414 2.70 13.08 19.80
CA GLU A 414 2.59 12.63 21.19
C GLU A 414 3.42 13.51 22.13
N GLN A 415 4.60 13.92 21.68
CA GLN A 415 5.42 14.89 22.42
C GLN A 415 4.71 16.24 22.62
N LYS A 416 4.01 16.74 21.58
CA LYS A 416 3.16 17.94 21.68
C LYS A 416 1.98 17.78 22.65
N ARG A 417 1.53 16.53 22.91
CA ARG A 417 0.49 16.19 23.89
C ARG A 417 1.02 15.93 25.29
N GLY A 418 2.32 16.21 25.53
CA GLY A 418 2.93 16.04 26.86
C GLY A 418 3.57 14.65 27.10
N HIS A 419 3.45 13.69 26.18
CA HIS A 419 4.09 12.38 26.31
C HIS A 419 5.55 12.48 25.83
N LYS A 420 6.49 12.59 26.75
CA LYS A 420 7.92 12.73 26.43
C LYS A 420 8.72 11.45 26.65
N ASP A 421 8.22 10.56 27.52
CA ASP A 421 8.95 9.36 27.92
C ASP A 421 8.80 8.24 26.90
N PRO A 422 9.87 7.46 26.64
CA PRO A 422 9.81 6.29 25.77
C PRO A 422 8.94 5.19 26.39
N ILE A 423 8.33 4.40 25.52
CA ILE A 423 7.56 3.22 25.90
C ILE A 423 8.48 2.00 25.78
N TYR A 424 8.60 1.23 26.85
CA TYR A 424 9.34 -0.02 26.87
C TYR A 424 8.38 -1.19 26.65
N LEU A 425 8.73 -2.09 25.74
CA LEU A 425 7.91 -3.23 25.34
C LEU A 425 8.70 -4.52 25.52
N LEU A 426 8.03 -5.57 26.00
CA LEU A 426 8.63 -6.88 26.14
C LEU A 426 8.62 -7.60 24.80
N PRO A 427 9.78 -8.11 24.31
CA PRO A 427 9.88 -8.89 23.07
C PRO A 427 8.94 -10.10 23.03
N GLU A 428 8.74 -10.80 24.14
CA GLU A 428 7.82 -11.93 24.29
C GLU A 428 6.36 -11.58 23.96
N LEU A 429 5.96 -10.33 24.17
CA LEU A 429 4.60 -9.85 23.90
C LEU A 429 4.45 -9.16 22.55
N CYS A 430 5.53 -9.06 21.79
CA CYS A 430 5.60 -8.36 20.52
C CYS A 430 5.73 -9.33 19.34
N THR A 431 5.03 -9.09 18.25
CA THR A 431 5.19 -9.78 16.98
C THR A 431 5.49 -8.81 15.86
N LEU A 432 6.34 -9.19 14.92
CA LEU A 432 6.59 -8.39 13.73
C LEU A 432 5.33 -8.32 12.85
N THR A 433 5.08 -7.15 12.30
CA THR A 433 3.98 -6.94 11.36
C THR A 433 4.47 -6.92 9.92
N GLY A 434 3.66 -7.49 9.02
CA GLY A 434 3.95 -7.51 7.59
C GLY A 434 4.91 -8.64 7.19
N LEU A 435 5.39 -8.54 5.97
CA LEU A 435 6.31 -9.50 5.37
C LEU A 435 7.67 -8.83 5.18
N SER A 436 8.75 -9.46 5.65
CA SER A 436 10.12 -9.01 5.34
C SER A 436 10.41 -9.18 3.84
N GLU A 437 11.42 -8.49 3.33
CA GLU A 437 11.84 -8.62 1.92
C GLU A 437 12.25 -10.06 1.58
N GLU A 438 12.85 -10.77 2.52
CA GLU A 438 13.20 -12.20 2.38
C GLU A 438 11.96 -13.05 2.14
N VAL A 439 10.91 -12.87 2.98
CA VAL A 439 9.65 -13.60 2.88
C VAL A 439 8.89 -13.21 1.59
N ARG A 440 8.91 -11.94 1.21
CA ARG A 440 8.30 -11.47 -0.06
C ARG A 440 8.99 -12.04 -1.29
N SER A 441 10.29 -12.30 -1.21
CA SER A 441 11.06 -12.89 -2.30
C SER A 441 10.83 -14.38 -2.47
N ASP A 442 10.31 -15.07 -1.45
CA ASP A 442 9.98 -16.50 -1.52
C ASP A 442 8.65 -16.72 -2.24
N PHE A 443 8.73 -17.33 -3.42
CA PHE A 443 7.57 -17.64 -4.25
C PHE A 443 6.57 -18.58 -3.56
N HIS A 444 7.03 -19.56 -2.80
CA HIS A 444 6.16 -20.54 -2.15
C HIS A 444 5.35 -19.89 -1.03
N VAL A 445 6.03 -19.09 -0.19
CA VAL A 445 5.35 -18.31 0.85
C VAL A 445 4.31 -17.38 0.25
N MET A 446 4.69 -16.62 -0.78
CA MET A 446 3.76 -15.67 -1.42
C MET A 446 2.61 -16.36 -2.14
N LYS A 447 2.81 -17.57 -2.67
CA LYS A 447 1.74 -18.38 -3.26
C LYS A 447 0.72 -18.80 -2.19
N ASP A 448 1.21 -19.33 -1.06
CA ASP A 448 0.34 -19.78 0.02
C ASP A 448 -0.44 -18.61 0.65
N VAL A 449 0.23 -17.48 0.88
CA VAL A 449 -0.43 -16.24 1.32
C VAL A 449 -1.49 -15.76 0.32
N ALA A 450 -1.18 -15.83 -0.98
CA ALA A 450 -2.10 -15.38 -2.03
C ALA A 450 -3.40 -16.20 -2.07
N THR A 451 -3.36 -17.47 -1.72
CA THR A 451 -4.55 -18.32 -1.63
C THR A 451 -5.59 -17.78 -0.66
N HIS A 452 -5.14 -17.12 0.41
CA HIS A 452 -6.01 -16.57 1.45
C HIS A 452 -6.34 -15.08 1.26
N THR A 453 -5.54 -14.35 0.47
CA THR A 453 -5.67 -12.89 0.36
C THR A 453 -6.20 -12.43 -0.99
N ARG A 454 -6.08 -13.23 -2.06
CA ARG A 454 -6.61 -12.90 -3.37
C ARG A 454 -8.01 -13.48 -3.53
N LEU A 455 -9.00 -12.62 -3.35
CA LEU A 455 -10.41 -12.99 -3.51
C LEU A 455 -10.88 -12.65 -4.92
N GLU A 456 -11.60 -13.59 -5.54
CA GLU A 456 -12.35 -13.34 -6.76
C GLU A 456 -13.55 -12.41 -6.48
N PRO A 457 -14.14 -11.76 -7.51
CA PRO A 457 -15.25 -10.81 -7.32
C PRO A 457 -16.45 -11.39 -6.58
N SER A 458 -16.83 -12.64 -6.83
CA SER A 458 -17.92 -13.35 -6.14
C SER A 458 -17.62 -13.52 -4.65
N ALA A 459 -16.45 -14.06 -4.31
CA ALA A 459 -16.03 -14.26 -2.93
C ALA A 459 -15.86 -12.93 -2.18
N ARG A 460 -15.44 -11.86 -2.87
CA ARG A 460 -15.38 -10.52 -2.31
C ARG A 460 -16.77 -10.00 -1.99
N SER A 461 -17.72 -10.14 -2.92
CA SER A 461 -19.11 -9.74 -2.73
C SER A 461 -19.75 -10.47 -1.53
N GLU A 462 -19.56 -11.79 -1.43
CA GLU A 462 -20.03 -12.61 -0.30
C GLU A 462 -19.47 -12.11 1.05
N ARG A 463 -18.16 -11.73 1.08
CA ARG A 463 -17.55 -11.15 2.27
C ARG A 463 -18.20 -9.82 2.68
N LEU A 464 -18.52 -8.97 1.72
CA LEU A 464 -19.17 -7.69 1.97
C LEU A 464 -20.60 -7.89 2.49
N TYR A 465 -21.36 -8.81 1.90
CA TYR A 465 -22.70 -9.18 2.39
C TYR A 465 -22.65 -9.79 3.79
N SER A 466 -21.74 -10.71 4.04
CA SER A 466 -21.55 -11.30 5.38
C SER A 466 -21.26 -10.23 6.42
N PHE A 467 -20.46 -9.21 6.07
CA PHE A 467 -20.13 -8.11 6.97
C PHE A 467 -21.34 -7.21 7.26
N ILE A 468 -22.09 -6.77 6.25
CA ILE A 468 -23.26 -5.90 6.45
C ILE A 468 -24.39 -6.66 7.17
N ASN A 469 -24.56 -7.96 6.89
CA ASN A 469 -25.51 -8.80 7.58
C ASN A 469 -25.17 -8.94 9.08
N LYS A 470 -23.88 -9.09 9.42
CA LYS A 470 -23.42 -9.11 10.82
C LYS A 470 -23.77 -7.81 11.55
N ILE A 471 -23.70 -6.67 10.88
CA ILE A 471 -24.13 -5.37 11.43
C ILE A 471 -25.64 -5.32 11.61
N SER A 472 -26.40 -5.75 10.61
CA SER A 472 -27.88 -5.66 10.60
C SER A 472 -28.55 -6.65 11.55
N GLN A 473 -27.96 -7.83 11.76
CA GLN A 473 -28.48 -8.91 12.60
C GLN A 473 -28.11 -8.76 14.08
N ASN A 474 -27.14 -7.89 14.40
CA ASN A 474 -26.78 -7.61 15.79
C ASN A 474 -27.81 -6.65 16.39
N GLU A 475 -28.60 -7.13 17.37
CA GLU A 475 -29.70 -6.37 17.98
C GLU A 475 -29.22 -5.09 18.66
N GLU A 476 -28.08 -5.13 19.36
CA GLU A 476 -27.49 -3.96 20.01
C GLU A 476 -27.09 -2.88 18.97
N VAL A 477 -26.47 -3.29 17.86
CA VAL A 477 -26.11 -2.39 16.78
C VAL A 477 -27.37 -1.83 16.08
N ALA A 478 -28.36 -2.69 15.84
CA ALA A 478 -29.62 -2.26 15.24
C ALA A 478 -30.36 -1.24 16.13
N ALA A 479 -30.36 -1.43 17.44
CA ALA A 479 -30.91 -0.49 18.41
C ALA A 479 -30.12 0.83 18.37
N TYR A 480 -28.80 0.76 18.42
CA TYR A 480 -27.92 1.94 18.35
C TYR A 480 -28.11 2.74 17.07
N LEU A 481 -28.27 2.10 15.91
CA LEU A 481 -28.55 2.77 14.65
C LEU A 481 -29.95 3.41 14.62
N ARG A 482 -30.98 2.73 15.16
CA ARG A 482 -32.34 3.30 15.31
C ARG A 482 -32.32 4.54 16.20
N ASP A 483 -31.57 4.50 17.29
CA ASP A 483 -31.42 5.65 18.18
C ASP A 483 -30.82 6.86 17.45
N TRP A 484 -29.88 6.64 16.53
CA TRP A 484 -29.32 7.68 15.66
C TRP A 484 -30.20 8.01 14.44
N ARG A 485 -31.38 7.37 14.29
CA ARG A 485 -32.28 7.50 13.13
C ARG A 485 -31.56 7.24 11.79
N MET A 486 -30.69 6.25 11.77
CA MET A 486 -29.87 5.84 10.64
C MET A 486 -30.05 4.35 10.34
N ARG A 487 -29.85 3.96 9.09
CA ARG A 487 -29.84 2.57 8.64
C ARG A 487 -28.88 2.40 7.47
N PHE A 488 -28.19 1.29 7.41
CA PHE A 488 -27.45 0.89 6.19
C PHE A 488 -28.34 0.01 5.34
N SER A 489 -28.26 0.23 4.01
CA SER A 489 -28.88 -0.69 3.03
C SER A 489 -28.24 -2.07 3.17
N ASP A 490 -29.04 -3.13 2.97
CA ASP A 490 -28.63 -4.53 2.95
C ASP A 490 -28.04 -4.96 1.61
N ARG A 491 -28.12 -4.10 0.60
CA ARG A 491 -27.69 -4.39 -0.77
C ARG A 491 -26.54 -3.50 -1.20
N LEU A 492 -25.61 -4.10 -1.94
CA LEU A 492 -24.58 -3.36 -2.64
C LEU A 492 -25.19 -2.37 -3.63
N MET A 493 -24.58 -1.21 -3.74
CA MET A 493 -25.02 -0.19 -4.67
C MET A 493 -24.92 -0.68 -6.11
N LYS A 494 -26.01 -0.59 -6.85
CA LYS A 494 -26.08 -0.89 -8.27
C LYS A 494 -25.88 0.37 -9.09
N LEU A 495 -25.01 0.28 -10.08
CA LEU A 495 -24.64 1.37 -10.98
C LEU A 495 -24.95 0.99 -12.40
N GLN A 496 -25.54 1.94 -13.14
CA GLN A 496 -25.66 1.84 -14.59
C GLN A 496 -24.32 2.24 -15.22
N ALA A 497 -23.66 1.28 -15.80
CA ALA A 497 -22.38 1.46 -16.46
C ALA A 497 -22.49 1.15 -17.96
N ARG A 498 -21.37 1.22 -18.68
CA ARG A 498 -21.32 0.96 -20.11
C ARG A 498 -20.06 0.17 -20.44
N ILE A 499 -20.22 -0.82 -21.29
CA ILE A 499 -19.09 -1.48 -21.96
C ILE A 499 -18.78 -0.65 -23.20
N LEU A 500 -17.61 0.01 -23.18
CA LEU A 500 -17.15 0.80 -24.31
C LEU A 500 -16.84 -0.09 -25.52
N PRO A 501 -16.92 0.43 -26.76
CA PRO A 501 -16.43 -0.29 -27.93
C PRO A 501 -14.97 -0.70 -27.76
N GLN A 502 -14.62 -1.83 -28.37
CA GLN A 502 -13.25 -2.33 -28.32
C GLN A 502 -12.30 -1.37 -29.03
N GLU A 503 -11.15 -1.09 -28.40
CA GLU A 503 -10.10 -0.29 -29.00
C GLU A 503 -9.38 -1.06 -30.11
N LYS A 504 -8.88 -0.32 -31.08
CA LYS A 504 -7.95 -0.82 -32.10
C LYS A 504 -6.53 -0.71 -31.61
N ILE A 505 -5.82 -1.82 -31.53
CA ILE A 505 -4.40 -1.84 -31.23
C ILE A 505 -3.64 -1.78 -32.54
N ILE A 506 -2.82 -0.74 -32.72
CA ILE A 506 -2.06 -0.44 -33.92
C ILE A 506 -0.60 -0.88 -33.72
N GLN A 507 -0.08 -1.65 -34.67
CA GLN A 507 1.33 -2.05 -34.74
C GLN A 507 2.02 -1.48 -36.01
N GLY A 508 3.25 -1.93 -36.25
CA GLY A 508 4.01 -1.53 -37.45
C GLY A 508 3.24 -1.78 -38.75
N ASN A 509 3.51 -0.96 -39.75
CA ASN A 509 2.82 -0.97 -41.04
C ASN A 509 1.31 -0.75 -40.94
N ASN A 510 0.85 -0.02 -39.90
CA ASN A 510 -0.57 0.22 -39.61
C ASN A 510 -1.40 -1.07 -39.42
N ALA A 511 -0.76 -2.18 -39.05
CA ALA A 511 -1.47 -3.43 -38.76
C ALA A 511 -2.33 -3.27 -37.52
N VAL A 512 -3.61 -3.62 -37.63
CA VAL A 512 -4.56 -3.62 -36.52
C VAL A 512 -4.66 -5.00 -35.90
N ILE A 513 -4.54 -5.08 -34.58
CA ILE A 513 -4.79 -6.30 -33.81
C ILE A 513 -6.25 -6.29 -33.32
N ASN A 514 -7.00 -7.29 -33.72
CA ASN A 514 -8.31 -7.59 -33.18
C ASN A 514 -8.15 -8.72 -32.15
N TYR A 515 -8.15 -8.37 -30.87
CA TYR A 515 -8.08 -9.33 -29.77
C TYR A 515 -9.49 -9.74 -29.31
N ARG A 516 -9.61 -10.84 -28.58
CA ARG A 516 -10.87 -11.22 -27.99
C ARG A 516 -11.20 -10.30 -26.80
N GLN A 517 -12.37 -9.67 -26.85
CA GLN A 517 -12.76 -8.68 -25.85
C GLN A 517 -12.87 -9.28 -24.44
N GLU A 518 -13.33 -10.54 -24.34
CA GLU A 518 -13.54 -11.26 -23.08
C GLU A 518 -12.24 -11.49 -22.33
N ASP A 519 -11.19 -11.82 -23.05
CA ASP A 519 -9.87 -12.11 -22.47
C ASP A 519 -8.96 -10.88 -22.35
N ALA A 520 -9.21 -9.85 -23.16
CA ALA A 520 -8.34 -8.67 -23.34
C ALA A 520 -6.86 -9.08 -23.53
N GLU A 521 -6.60 -10.13 -24.30
CA GLU A 521 -5.30 -10.79 -24.45
C GLU A 521 -4.84 -10.75 -25.90
N TRP A 522 -3.71 -10.12 -26.17
CA TRP A 522 -3.10 -10.03 -27.52
C TRP A 522 -1.63 -10.43 -27.56
N SER A 523 -1.08 -11.03 -26.50
CA SER A 523 0.34 -11.43 -26.46
C SER A 523 0.71 -12.42 -27.56
N ARG A 524 -0.24 -13.24 -28.03
CA ARG A 524 -0.02 -14.19 -29.14
C ARG A 524 0.07 -13.49 -30.46
N ASP A 525 -0.73 -12.45 -30.64
CA ASP A 525 -0.83 -11.70 -31.89
C ASP A 525 0.37 -10.75 -32.11
N MET A 526 1.13 -10.45 -31.06
CA MET A 526 2.37 -9.68 -31.17
C MET A 526 3.53 -10.50 -31.76
N ARG A 527 3.46 -11.83 -31.68
CA ARG A 527 4.53 -12.68 -32.20
C ARG A 527 4.52 -12.68 -33.74
N GLY A 528 5.65 -12.33 -34.32
CA GLY A 528 5.81 -12.33 -35.76
C GLY A 528 5.17 -11.14 -36.50
N LYS A 529 4.69 -10.13 -35.76
CA LYS A 529 4.26 -8.85 -36.35
C LYS A 529 5.23 -7.76 -36.00
N GLN A 530 5.45 -6.85 -36.93
CA GLN A 530 6.36 -5.74 -36.76
C GLN A 530 5.93 -4.82 -35.63
N LEU A 531 6.87 -4.43 -34.74
CA LEU A 531 6.64 -3.41 -33.74
C LEU A 531 6.29 -2.07 -34.41
N LEU A 532 5.58 -1.19 -33.72
CA LEU A 532 5.19 0.12 -34.23
C LEU A 532 6.40 0.93 -34.72
N VAL A 533 7.43 1.01 -33.89
CA VAL A 533 8.73 1.58 -34.21
C VAL A 533 9.83 0.63 -33.72
N PRO A 534 10.30 -0.29 -34.55
CA PRO A 534 11.43 -1.16 -34.20
C PRO A 534 12.75 -0.39 -34.25
N VAL A 535 13.65 -0.70 -33.29
CA VAL A 535 15.01 -0.13 -33.26
C VAL A 535 16.03 -1.22 -33.44
N ARG A 536 17.04 -0.96 -34.30
CA ARG A 536 18.16 -1.87 -34.50
C ARG A 536 19.14 -1.81 -33.32
N LEU A 537 19.50 -2.96 -32.75
CA LEU A 537 20.48 -3.10 -31.68
C LEU A 537 21.78 -3.68 -32.24
N GLN A 538 22.77 -2.79 -32.48
CA GLN A 538 24.02 -3.15 -33.13
C GLN A 538 25.17 -3.32 -32.15
N ASN A 539 25.42 -2.31 -31.35
CA ASN A 539 26.55 -2.29 -30.44
C ASN A 539 26.07 -2.36 -28.99
N TRP A 540 26.16 -3.52 -28.41
CA TRP A 540 25.69 -3.77 -27.06
C TRP A 540 26.50 -4.81 -26.31
N VAL A 541 26.42 -4.81 -24.99
CA VAL A 541 27.22 -5.64 -24.09
C VAL A 541 26.31 -6.50 -23.25
N VAL A 542 26.67 -7.78 -23.12
CA VAL A 542 26.03 -8.70 -22.18
C VAL A 542 27.05 -9.11 -21.11
N ILE A 543 26.68 -8.88 -19.85
CA ILE A 543 27.53 -9.19 -18.68
C ILE A 543 26.87 -10.30 -17.90
N GLY A 544 27.59 -11.38 -17.62
CA GLY A 544 27.11 -12.50 -16.84
C GLY A 544 28.25 -13.29 -16.19
N THR A 545 27.93 -14.13 -15.20
CA THR A 545 28.97 -14.96 -14.57
C THR A 545 29.41 -16.08 -15.51
N ARG A 546 30.67 -16.48 -15.44
CA ARG A 546 31.23 -17.59 -16.23
C ARG A 546 30.41 -18.88 -16.11
N ARG A 547 29.81 -19.10 -14.94
CA ARG A 547 28.92 -20.25 -14.70
C ARG A 547 27.67 -20.22 -15.57
N ASP A 548 27.16 -19.03 -15.86
CA ASP A 548 25.88 -18.82 -16.54
C ASP A 548 26.03 -18.55 -18.07
N THR A 549 27.26 -18.65 -18.61
CA THR A 549 27.58 -18.36 -20.03
C THR A 549 26.71 -19.15 -21.00
N GLY A 550 26.38 -20.42 -20.69
CA GLY A 550 25.48 -21.22 -21.53
C GLY A 550 24.06 -20.62 -21.62
N LEU A 551 23.52 -20.13 -20.50
CA LEU A 551 22.22 -19.45 -20.46
C LEU A 551 22.25 -18.12 -21.20
N VAL A 552 23.35 -17.38 -21.11
CA VAL A 552 23.56 -16.12 -21.86
C VAL A 552 23.56 -16.39 -23.36
N THR A 553 24.28 -17.41 -23.82
CA THR A 553 24.35 -17.78 -25.24
C THR A 553 22.98 -18.25 -25.77
N ASP A 554 22.25 -19.07 -25.00
CA ASP A 554 20.90 -19.52 -25.34
C ASP A 554 19.93 -18.32 -25.44
N LEU A 555 20.03 -17.35 -24.53
CA LEU A 555 19.24 -16.11 -24.57
C LEU A 555 19.55 -15.28 -25.82
N VAL A 556 20.82 -15.00 -26.09
CA VAL A 556 21.25 -14.19 -27.25
C VAL A 556 20.83 -14.85 -28.56
N SER A 557 21.03 -16.17 -28.69
CA SER A 557 20.60 -16.89 -29.90
C SER A 557 19.07 -16.85 -30.07
N THR A 558 18.33 -16.91 -28.98
CA THR A 558 16.87 -16.80 -29.01
C THR A 558 16.39 -15.38 -29.32
N LEU A 559 17.07 -14.34 -28.80
CA LEU A 559 16.80 -12.93 -29.16
C LEU A 559 17.00 -12.69 -30.64
N ASN A 560 18.07 -13.22 -31.22
CA ASN A 560 18.34 -13.14 -32.67
C ASN A 560 17.29 -13.85 -33.55
N ARG A 561 16.58 -14.82 -32.98
CA ARG A 561 15.48 -15.54 -33.66
C ARG A 561 14.15 -14.81 -33.54
N VAL A 562 13.84 -14.21 -32.38
CA VAL A 562 12.55 -13.56 -32.14
C VAL A 562 12.51 -12.11 -32.63
N GLY A 563 13.66 -11.43 -32.71
CA GLY A 563 13.75 -10.03 -33.10
C GLY A 563 13.32 -9.74 -34.54
N PRO A 564 13.90 -10.38 -35.57
CA PRO A 564 13.63 -10.06 -37.00
C PRO A 564 12.14 -10.11 -37.37
N PRO A 565 11.33 -11.10 -36.97
CA PRO A 565 9.89 -11.09 -37.23
C PRO A 565 9.15 -9.87 -36.66
N MET A 566 9.69 -9.27 -35.57
CA MET A 566 9.16 -8.06 -34.96
C MET A 566 9.77 -6.76 -35.57
N GLY A 567 10.58 -6.89 -36.62
CA GLY A 567 11.31 -5.77 -37.26
C GLY A 567 12.53 -5.31 -36.46
N MET A 568 12.86 -5.96 -35.33
CA MET A 568 14.00 -5.61 -34.49
C MET A 568 15.22 -6.47 -34.85
N PHE A 569 16.18 -5.88 -35.55
CA PHE A 569 17.46 -6.55 -35.87
C PHE A 569 18.42 -6.39 -34.70
N ILE A 570 18.87 -7.52 -34.15
CA ILE A 570 19.76 -7.61 -33.00
C ILE A 570 21.08 -8.23 -33.44
N ASP A 571 22.14 -7.44 -33.47
CA ASP A 571 23.48 -7.91 -33.86
C ASP A 571 24.12 -8.65 -32.66
N LYS A 572 25.23 -9.38 -32.95
CA LYS A 572 25.92 -10.16 -31.91
C LYS A 572 26.52 -9.25 -30.83
N PRO A 573 26.23 -9.48 -29.52
CA PRO A 573 26.78 -8.66 -28.45
C PRO A 573 28.26 -8.98 -28.17
N ARG A 574 28.92 -8.05 -27.52
CA ARG A 574 30.13 -8.35 -26.75
C ARG A 574 29.74 -9.02 -25.43
N ILE A 575 30.13 -10.26 -25.22
CA ILE A 575 29.86 -11.01 -23.98
C ILE A 575 31.05 -10.82 -23.05
N VAL A 576 30.78 -10.39 -21.81
CA VAL A 576 31.75 -10.19 -20.73
C VAL A 576 31.47 -11.21 -19.61
N GLU A 577 32.41 -12.09 -19.39
CA GLU A 577 32.32 -13.13 -18.37
C GLU A 577 32.92 -12.66 -17.04
N LEU A 578 32.11 -12.71 -15.97
CA LEU A 578 32.54 -12.39 -14.63
C LEU A 578 33.07 -13.61 -13.92
N PRO A 579 34.19 -13.51 -13.18
CA PRO A 579 34.75 -14.62 -12.44
C PRO A 579 33.89 -15.05 -11.23
N ASN A 580 33.11 -14.13 -10.69
CA ASN A 580 32.27 -14.35 -9.52
C ASN A 580 30.99 -13.47 -9.55
N ASP A 581 30.12 -13.68 -8.55
CA ASP A 581 28.83 -13.03 -8.39
C ASP A 581 28.89 -11.87 -7.37
N ARG A 582 29.97 -11.07 -7.34
CA ARG A 582 30.12 -9.92 -6.45
C ARG A 582 29.67 -8.63 -7.14
N ASN A 583 29.13 -7.68 -6.36
CA ASN A 583 28.70 -6.39 -6.88
C ASN A 583 29.85 -5.65 -7.60
N ASP A 584 31.03 -5.66 -6.99
CA ASP A 584 32.22 -4.97 -7.54
C ASP A 584 32.61 -5.50 -8.92
N SER A 585 32.45 -6.80 -9.17
CA SER A 585 32.73 -7.42 -10.46
C SER A 585 31.80 -6.89 -11.55
N TYR A 586 30.50 -6.71 -11.25
CA TYR A 586 29.54 -6.09 -12.18
C TYR A 586 29.87 -4.63 -12.44
N ILE A 587 30.20 -3.87 -11.38
CA ILE A 587 30.52 -2.44 -11.51
C ILE A 587 31.81 -2.24 -12.32
N ALA A 588 32.86 -3.01 -12.06
CA ALA A 588 34.10 -2.96 -12.81
C ALA A 588 33.87 -3.27 -14.30
N ALA A 589 33.17 -4.37 -14.59
CA ALA A 589 32.85 -4.73 -15.97
C ALA A 589 32.00 -3.69 -16.68
N LEU A 590 31.05 -3.05 -16.00
CA LEU A 590 30.26 -1.94 -16.56
C LEU A 590 31.16 -0.76 -16.91
N ARG A 591 32.03 -0.31 -16.01
CA ARG A 591 32.93 0.83 -16.22
C ARG A 591 33.90 0.60 -17.37
N GLU A 592 34.41 -0.61 -17.50
CA GLU A 592 35.38 -0.98 -18.58
C GLU A 592 34.70 -1.09 -19.95
N ASN A 593 33.42 -1.46 -20.01
CA ASN A 593 32.76 -1.83 -21.25
C ASN A 593 31.72 -0.80 -21.73
N ILE A 594 31.37 0.21 -20.93
CA ILE A 594 30.50 1.31 -21.34
C ILE A 594 31.34 2.35 -22.08
N SER A 595 30.94 2.62 -23.32
CA SER A 595 31.51 3.71 -24.15
C SER A 595 30.38 4.45 -24.88
N PRO A 596 30.61 5.66 -25.43
CA PRO A 596 29.58 6.43 -26.13
C PRO A 596 28.91 5.69 -27.28
N ASN A 597 29.59 4.69 -27.85
CA ASN A 597 29.10 3.91 -28.98
C ASN A 597 28.22 2.73 -28.54
N VAL A 598 28.19 2.37 -27.28
CA VAL A 598 27.39 1.25 -26.76
C VAL A 598 25.94 1.72 -26.57
N GLN A 599 25.02 1.05 -27.25
CA GLN A 599 23.60 1.39 -27.22
C GLN A 599 22.91 0.86 -25.94
N MET A 600 23.35 -0.29 -25.44
CA MET A 600 22.70 -0.96 -24.29
C MET A 600 23.62 -1.93 -23.57
N VAL A 601 23.37 -2.10 -22.28
CA VAL A 601 23.98 -3.16 -21.47
C VAL A 601 22.90 -4.10 -20.92
N LEU A 602 23.11 -5.41 -21.05
CA LEU A 602 22.27 -6.45 -20.46
C LEU A 602 23.07 -7.21 -19.40
N CYS A 603 22.62 -7.17 -18.14
CA CYS A 603 23.23 -7.90 -17.03
C CYS A 603 22.41 -9.15 -16.70
N VAL A 604 23.02 -10.32 -16.78
CA VAL A 604 22.42 -11.59 -16.33
C VAL A 604 22.91 -11.90 -14.93
N CYS A 605 21.98 -11.94 -13.97
CA CYS A 605 22.27 -12.09 -12.55
C CYS A 605 21.73 -13.42 -12.02
N PRO A 606 22.50 -14.18 -11.20
CA PRO A 606 22.07 -15.44 -10.62
C PRO A 606 20.92 -15.28 -9.62
N SER A 607 20.86 -14.15 -8.91
CA SER A 607 19.89 -13.90 -7.85
C SER A 607 19.34 -12.47 -7.88
N SER A 608 18.18 -12.28 -7.23
CA SER A 608 17.47 -10.99 -7.15
C SER A 608 17.93 -10.11 -5.98
N LYS A 609 19.25 -10.05 -5.70
CA LYS A 609 19.80 -9.19 -4.64
C LYS A 609 19.55 -7.72 -4.97
N LYS A 610 18.89 -7.01 -4.06
CA LYS A 610 18.52 -5.60 -4.22
C LYS A 610 19.75 -4.69 -4.36
N ASP A 611 20.73 -4.87 -3.48
CA ASP A 611 21.99 -4.12 -3.48
C ASP A 611 22.74 -4.20 -4.82
N ARG A 612 22.77 -5.38 -5.44
CA ARG A 612 23.34 -5.55 -6.79
C ARG A 612 22.56 -4.79 -7.85
N TYR A 613 21.25 -4.95 -7.83
CA TYR A 613 20.38 -4.25 -8.79
C TYR A 613 20.56 -2.74 -8.66
N ASP A 614 20.57 -2.21 -7.43
CA ASP A 614 20.74 -0.79 -7.14
C ASP A 614 22.13 -0.30 -7.60
N ALA A 615 23.20 -1.08 -7.38
CA ALA A 615 24.54 -0.74 -7.83
C ALA A 615 24.64 -0.70 -9.36
N ILE A 616 24.10 -1.71 -10.08
CA ILE A 616 24.04 -1.71 -11.54
C ILE A 616 23.25 -0.50 -12.04
N LYS A 617 22.08 -0.23 -11.45
CA LYS A 617 21.23 0.89 -11.88
C LYS A 617 21.85 2.24 -11.57
N LYS A 618 22.51 2.40 -10.42
CA LYS A 618 23.26 3.63 -10.12
C LYS A 618 24.32 3.88 -11.18
N THR A 619 25.13 2.87 -11.52
CA THR A 619 26.17 2.99 -12.55
C THR A 619 25.57 3.35 -13.92
N CYS A 620 24.49 2.65 -14.34
CA CYS A 620 23.90 2.85 -15.66
C CYS A 620 22.95 4.06 -15.80
N CYS A 621 22.48 4.64 -14.68
CA CYS A 621 21.54 5.77 -14.75
C CYS A 621 22.19 7.09 -14.32
N ILE A 622 23.25 7.05 -13.49
CA ILE A 622 23.86 8.25 -12.88
C ILE A 622 25.32 8.39 -13.32
N ASP A 623 26.14 7.36 -13.06
CA ASP A 623 27.59 7.47 -13.28
C ASP A 623 27.92 7.45 -14.80
N HIS A 624 27.30 6.54 -15.55
CA HIS A 624 27.45 6.37 -17.00
C HIS A 624 26.06 6.13 -17.63
N PRO A 625 25.28 7.19 -17.93
CA PRO A 625 23.92 7.05 -18.43
C PRO A 625 23.85 6.23 -19.72
N ILE A 626 23.30 5.00 -19.61
CA ILE A 626 23.10 4.06 -20.72
C ILE A 626 21.86 3.22 -20.48
N PRO A 627 21.08 2.90 -21.53
CA PRO A 627 20.00 1.94 -21.41
C PRO A 627 20.50 0.60 -20.87
N SER A 628 19.83 0.07 -19.86
CA SER A 628 20.25 -1.19 -19.21
C SER A 628 19.09 -2.14 -18.92
N GLN A 629 19.34 -3.43 -19.12
CA GLN A 629 18.41 -4.51 -18.81
C GLN A 629 19.06 -5.48 -17.82
N VAL A 630 18.35 -5.81 -16.73
CA VAL A 630 18.76 -6.87 -15.80
C VAL A 630 17.84 -8.06 -15.99
N VAL A 631 18.40 -9.24 -16.12
CA VAL A 631 17.69 -10.51 -16.30
C VAL A 631 18.21 -11.53 -15.28
N LEU A 632 17.30 -12.26 -14.63
CA LEU A 632 17.67 -13.30 -13.69
C LEU A 632 17.85 -14.65 -14.41
N THR A 633 18.86 -15.42 -14.04
CA THR A 633 19.11 -16.76 -14.61
C THR A 633 17.90 -17.68 -14.48
N ARG A 634 17.16 -17.63 -13.36
CA ARG A 634 15.92 -18.39 -13.18
C ARG A 634 14.85 -18.10 -14.22
N THR A 635 14.84 -16.88 -14.79
CA THR A 635 13.85 -16.45 -15.79
C THR A 635 14.13 -17.10 -17.15
N ILE A 636 15.40 -17.33 -17.46
CA ILE A 636 15.87 -17.85 -18.76
C ILE A 636 16.27 -19.34 -18.72
N SER A 637 16.29 -19.96 -17.55
CA SER A 637 16.72 -21.37 -17.39
C SER A 637 15.75 -22.40 -17.99
N LYS A 638 14.44 -22.05 -18.10
CA LYS A 638 13.42 -22.97 -18.62
C LYS A 638 13.38 -22.91 -20.15
N LYS A 639 14.06 -23.83 -20.83
CA LYS A 639 14.17 -23.88 -22.30
C LYS A 639 12.82 -23.84 -23.02
N GLN A 640 11.80 -24.53 -22.49
CA GLN A 640 10.46 -24.56 -23.09
C GLN A 640 9.79 -23.17 -23.13
N MET A 641 10.10 -22.31 -22.16
CA MET A 641 9.52 -20.96 -22.07
C MET A 641 10.42 -19.88 -22.66
N LEU A 642 11.66 -20.21 -23.02
CA LEU A 642 12.68 -19.23 -23.40
C LEU A 642 12.27 -18.37 -24.58
N MET A 643 11.57 -18.93 -25.60
CA MET A 643 11.04 -18.16 -26.72
C MET A 643 10.08 -17.03 -26.26
N SER A 644 9.14 -17.37 -25.39
CA SER A 644 8.18 -16.37 -24.87
C SER A 644 8.85 -15.32 -23.99
N VAL A 645 9.82 -15.73 -23.18
CA VAL A 645 10.61 -14.85 -22.33
C VAL A 645 11.47 -13.92 -23.18
N ALA A 646 12.20 -14.47 -24.17
CA ALA A 646 13.04 -13.68 -25.08
C ALA A 646 12.23 -12.68 -25.91
N THR A 647 11.02 -13.04 -26.35
CA THR A 647 10.11 -12.08 -27.02
C THR A 647 9.80 -10.89 -26.11
N LYS A 648 9.46 -11.13 -24.85
CA LYS A 648 9.19 -10.06 -23.88
C LYS A 648 10.44 -9.22 -23.57
N ILE A 649 11.60 -9.85 -23.47
CA ILE A 649 12.88 -9.14 -23.29
C ILE A 649 13.19 -8.27 -24.51
N ALA A 650 13.06 -8.79 -25.74
CA ALA A 650 13.27 -8.02 -26.97
C ALA A 650 12.38 -6.78 -27.03
N ILE A 651 11.10 -6.89 -26.68
CA ILE A 651 10.17 -5.77 -26.56
C ILE A 651 10.68 -4.73 -25.53
N GLN A 652 11.14 -5.18 -24.35
CA GLN A 652 11.70 -4.28 -23.33
C GLN A 652 12.98 -3.57 -23.82
N LEU A 653 13.84 -4.28 -24.55
CA LEU A 653 15.04 -3.69 -25.15
C LEU A 653 14.65 -2.62 -26.16
N ASN A 654 13.69 -2.90 -27.03
CA ASN A 654 13.18 -1.95 -28.03
C ASN A 654 12.70 -0.65 -27.38
N CYS A 655 11.86 -0.75 -26.33
CA CYS A 655 11.35 0.42 -25.61
C CYS A 655 12.46 1.24 -24.95
N LYS A 656 13.46 0.59 -24.36
CA LYS A 656 14.59 1.27 -23.72
C LYS A 656 15.51 1.97 -24.70
N LEU A 657 15.53 1.52 -25.94
CA LEU A 657 16.23 2.16 -27.05
C LEU A 657 15.43 3.29 -27.71
N GLY A 658 14.24 3.62 -27.20
CA GLY A 658 13.36 4.66 -27.73
C GLY A 658 12.41 4.16 -28.83
N GLY A 659 12.31 2.87 -29.07
CA GLY A 659 11.31 2.27 -29.95
C GLY A 659 9.91 2.21 -29.34
N GLU A 660 8.91 1.91 -30.16
CA GLU A 660 7.50 1.82 -29.76
C GLU A 660 6.94 0.44 -30.13
N VAL A 661 6.11 -0.13 -29.28
CA VAL A 661 5.65 -1.52 -29.43
C VAL A 661 4.32 -1.57 -30.18
N TRP A 662 3.32 -0.92 -29.64
CA TRP A 662 1.98 -0.75 -30.19
C TRP A 662 1.41 0.58 -29.69
N ALA A 663 0.33 1.01 -30.30
CA ALA A 663 -0.43 2.17 -29.86
C ALA A 663 -1.93 1.87 -29.88
N VAL A 664 -2.68 2.69 -29.19
CA VAL A 664 -4.15 2.75 -29.25
C VAL A 664 -4.53 4.04 -29.98
N GLU A 665 -5.56 3.99 -30.81
CA GLU A 665 -6.11 5.19 -31.44
C GLU A 665 -6.74 6.10 -30.39
N ILE A 666 -6.11 7.24 -30.13
CA ILE A 666 -6.59 8.23 -29.17
C ILE A 666 -7.24 9.37 -29.94
N PRO A 667 -8.53 9.69 -29.70
CA PRO A 667 -9.27 10.68 -30.47
C PRO A 667 -8.85 12.13 -30.17
N LEU A 668 -7.98 12.36 -29.19
CA LEU A 668 -7.50 13.68 -28.81
C LEU A 668 -6.26 14.06 -29.61
N GLN A 669 -6.34 15.22 -30.31
CA GLN A 669 -5.21 15.78 -31.04
C GLN A 669 -4.52 16.85 -30.20
N HIS A 670 -3.21 17.03 -30.44
CA HIS A 670 -2.37 18.05 -29.79
C HIS A 670 -2.51 18.06 -28.24
N THR A 671 -2.67 16.87 -27.66
CA THR A 671 -2.87 16.70 -26.22
C THR A 671 -1.61 16.13 -25.54
N MET A 672 -1.19 16.77 -24.45
CA MET A 672 -0.16 16.25 -23.54
C MET A 672 -0.84 15.73 -22.27
N VAL A 673 -0.43 14.54 -21.84
CA VAL A 673 -0.81 13.97 -20.53
C VAL A 673 0.40 14.08 -19.60
N ILE A 674 0.17 14.62 -18.40
CA ILE A 674 1.18 14.77 -17.34
C ILE A 674 0.75 13.94 -16.13
N GLY A 675 1.62 13.04 -15.69
CA GLY A 675 1.47 12.33 -14.41
C GLY A 675 2.42 12.93 -13.36
N ILE A 676 1.91 13.14 -12.16
CA ILE A 676 2.65 13.72 -11.03
C ILE A 676 2.40 12.87 -9.79
N ASP A 677 3.50 12.45 -9.12
CA ASP A 677 3.44 11.68 -7.87
C ASP A 677 4.64 11.99 -6.98
N THR A 678 4.52 11.74 -5.68
CA THR A 678 5.57 11.96 -4.70
C THR A 678 5.95 10.68 -3.96
N TYR A 679 7.20 10.27 -4.07
CA TYR A 679 7.75 9.15 -3.33
C TYR A 679 8.42 9.62 -2.02
N HIS A 680 8.06 9.00 -0.90
CA HIS A 680 8.68 9.22 0.40
C HIS A 680 9.61 8.07 0.76
N ASP A 681 10.91 8.34 0.84
CA ASP A 681 11.88 7.34 1.27
C ASP A 681 11.77 7.11 2.78
N SER A 682 11.37 5.90 3.16
CA SER A 682 11.24 5.48 4.56
C SER A 682 12.53 4.96 5.19
N SER A 683 13.56 4.65 4.37
CA SER A 683 14.75 3.92 4.78
C SER A 683 15.89 4.80 5.27
N SER A 684 15.86 6.08 4.98
CA SER A 684 16.92 7.00 5.38
C SER A 684 16.33 8.26 6.03
N LYS A 685 17.17 9.14 6.54
CA LYS A 685 16.82 10.51 6.95
C LYS A 685 16.30 11.29 5.72
N GLY A 686 15.40 10.65 5.04
CA GLY A 686 15.01 10.59 3.68
C GLY A 686 14.50 11.87 3.11
N ARG A 687 14.82 12.05 1.85
CA ARG A 687 14.22 13.09 1.02
C ARG A 687 12.95 12.53 0.39
N SER A 688 11.96 13.37 0.20
CA SER A 688 10.86 13.08 -0.70
C SER A 688 11.30 13.37 -2.13
N VAL A 689 10.78 12.63 -3.08
CA VAL A 689 11.11 12.78 -4.50
C VAL A 689 9.82 12.96 -5.29
N GLY A 690 9.65 14.14 -5.87
CA GLY A 690 8.56 14.40 -6.80
C GLY A 690 8.92 13.90 -8.19
N GLY A 691 8.04 13.12 -8.81
CA GLY A 691 8.15 12.63 -10.18
C GLY A 691 7.16 13.33 -11.10
N VAL A 692 7.64 13.80 -12.26
CA VAL A 692 6.81 14.40 -13.31
C VAL A 692 7.08 13.67 -14.61
N VAL A 693 6.04 13.12 -15.23
CA VAL A 693 6.10 12.36 -16.49
C VAL A 693 5.15 12.98 -17.50
N CYS A 694 5.68 13.41 -18.65
CA CYS A 694 4.91 14.05 -19.70
C CYS A 694 4.88 13.18 -20.96
N SER A 695 3.72 12.93 -21.55
CA SER A 695 3.64 12.34 -22.89
C SER A 695 4.12 13.35 -23.94
N VAL A 696 4.94 12.89 -24.91
CA VAL A 696 5.58 13.81 -25.87
C VAL A 696 5.19 13.57 -27.33
N ASN A 697 4.50 12.47 -27.64
CA ASN A 697 4.06 12.19 -29.00
C ASN A 697 2.53 11.96 -29.06
N ARG A 698 1.97 12.07 -30.28
CA ARG A 698 0.52 11.95 -30.54
C ARG A 698 -0.07 10.62 -30.02
N LEU A 699 0.66 9.52 -30.15
CA LEU A 699 0.20 8.20 -29.73
C LEU A 699 0.40 7.91 -28.25
N MET A 700 0.95 8.87 -27.48
CA MET A 700 1.24 8.75 -26.03
C MET A 700 2.07 7.50 -25.70
N THR A 701 3.00 7.14 -26.56
CA THR A 701 3.90 5.99 -26.41
C THR A 701 5.31 6.39 -25.98
N ARG A 702 5.63 7.70 -26.02
CA ARG A 702 6.91 8.28 -25.59
C ARG A 702 6.70 9.29 -24.48
N TYR A 703 7.63 9.31 -23.54
CA TYR A 703 7.54 10.14 -22.35
C TYR A 703 8.83 10.90 -22.07
N TYR A 704 8.67 12.10 -21.55
CA TYR A 704 9.72 12.87 -20.88
C TYR A 704 9.51 12.76 -19.37
N SER A 705 10.57 12.46 -18.63
CA SER A 705 10.50 12.30 -17.18
C SER A 705 11.49 13.24 -16.48
N LYS A 706 11.05 13.85 -15.39
CA LYS A 706 11.89 14.68 -14.52
C LYS A 706 11.60 14.35 -13.06
N VAL A 707 12.63 14.35 -12.22
CA VAL A 707 12.49 14.21 -10.77
C VAL A 707 12.96 15.48 -10.07
N THR A 708 12.34 15.78 -8.94
CA THR A 708 12.71 16.86 -8.03
C THR A 708 12.93 16.31 -6.63
N PHE A 709 13.98 16.78 -5.95
CA PHE A 709 14.27 16.36 -4.58
C PHE A 709 13.71 17.39 -3.61
N GLN A 710 12.97 16.94 -2.63
CA GLN A 710 12.23 17.75 -1.68
C GLN A 710 12.59 17.43 -0.23
N HIS A 711 12.07 18.23 0.70
CA HIS A 711 12.20 17.94 2.12
C HIS A 711 11.48 16.65 2.51
N ASN A 712 11.91 16.05 3.62
CA ASN A 712 11.30 14.82 4.11
C ASN A 712 9.80 15.01 4.42
N HIS A 713 8.96 14.10 3.93
CA HIS A 713 7.50 14.13 4.07
C HIS A 713 6.78 15.31 3.40
N GLN A 714 7.44 16.02 2.50
CA GLN A 714 6.80 17.05 1.69
C GLN A 714 6.05 16.38 0.55
N GLU A 715 4.72 16.50 0.54
CA GLU A 715 3.83 15.95 -0.50
C GLU A 715 3.72 16.90 -1.69
N LEU A 716 3.55 18.19 -1.45
CA LEU A 716 3.46 19.21 -2.50
C LEU A 716 4.81 19.46 -3.17
N ILE A 717 4.80 19.62 -4.49
CA ILE A 717 6.03 19.71 -5.30
C ILE A 717 6.38 21.16 -5.62
N ASP A 718 7.62 21.59 -5.28
CA ASP A 718 8.12 22.93 -5.53
C ASP A 718 8.78 23.09 -6.91
N GLY A 719 9.17 22.00 -7.54
CA GLY A 719 9.94 22.00 -8.79
C GLY A 719 9.14 21.70 -10.06
N LEU A 720 7.81 21.96 -10.08
CA LEU A 720 6.95 21.63 -11.23
C LEU A 720 7.22 22.50 -12.44
N GLU A 721 7.48 23.79 -12.26
CA GLU A 721 7.67 24.72 -13.37
C GLU A 721 8.81 24.27 -14.31
N PRO A 722 10.07 24.06 -13.84
CA PRO A 722 11.15 23.64 -14.73
C PRO A 722 10.93 22.22 -15.32
N ALA A 723 10.24 21.35 -14.60
CA ALA A 723 9.91 20.01 -15.08
C ALA A 723 8.93 20.07 -16.26
N ILE A 724 7.87 20.86 -16.12
CA ILE A 724 6.84 21.02 -17.17
C ILE A 724 7.39 21.79 -18.38
N ILE A 725 8.23 22.84 -18.18
CA ILE A 725 8.92 23.52 -19.27
C ILE A 725 9.76 22.52 -20.08
N GLY A 726 10.50 21.63 -19.42
CA GLY A 726 11.26 20.57 -20.10
C GLY A 726 10.35 19.64 -20.93
N GLY A 727 9.21 19.22 -20.36
CA GLY A 727 8.21 18.42 -21.06
C GLY A 727 7.61 19.12 -22.29
N LEU A 728 7.24 20.40 -22.14
CA LEU A 728 6.68 21.23 -23.23
C LEU A 728 7.69 21.44 -24.39
N ARG A 729 8.96 21.68 -24.05
CA ARG A 729 10.03 21.78 -25.04
C ARG A 729 10.22 20.47 -25.81
N GLN A 730 10.22 19.35 -25.10
CA GLN A 730 10.34 18.04 -25.72
C GLN A 730 9.13 17.70 -26.59
N PHE A 731 7.92 18.05 -26.15
CA PHE A 731 6.71 17.90 -26.96
C PHE A 731 6.79 18.72 -28.25
N HIS A 732 7.24 19.97 -28.15
CA HIS A 732 7.45 20.84 -29.32
C HIS A 732 8.51 20.29 -30.26
N ALA A 733 9.62 19.77 -29.74
CA ALA A 733 10.68 19.16 -30.55
C ALA A 733 10.19 17.95 -31.36
N VAL A 734 9.24 17.17 -30.79
CA VAL A 734 8.70 15.98 -31.48
C VAL A 734 7.58 16.33 -32.48
N ASN A 735 6.71 17.30 -32.13
CA ASN A 735 5.48 17.57 -32.87
C ASN A 735 5.52 18.86 -33.70
N GLY A 736 6.56 19.70 -33.56
CA GLY A 736 6.67 21.02 -34.22
C GLY A 736 5.73 22.10 -33.63
N VAL A 737 4.82 21.71 -32.72
CA VAL A 737 3.84 22.59 -32.08
C VAL A 737 3.76 22.32 -30.58
N LEU A 738 3.29 23.29 -29.81
CA LEU A 738 2.96 23.11 -28.41
C LEU A 738 1.60 22.43 -28.26
N PRO A 739 1.36 21.71 -27.15
CA PRO A 739 0.06 21.08 -26.90
C PRO A 739 -1.03 22.15 -26.74
N GLU A 740 -2.19 21.89 -27.34
CA GLU A 740 -3.39 22.72 -27.17
C GLU A 740 -4.14 22.39 -25.88
N LYS A 741 -4.05 21.12 -25.47
CA LYS A 741 -4.72 20.57 -24.29
C LYS A 741 -3.70 19.86 -23.42
N ILE A 742 -3.81 20.07 -22.10
CA ILE A 742 -2.97 19.39 -21.11
C ILE A 742 -3.90 18.76 -20.08
N ILE A 743 -3.73 17.44 -19.88
CA ILE A 743 -4.45 16.67 -18.87
C ILE A 743 -3.43 16.28 -17.78
N VAL A 744 -3.71 16.66 -16.54
CA VAL A 744 -2.82 16.36 -15.41
C VAL A 744 -3.48 15.34 -14.48
N TYR A 745 -2.76 14.27 -14.21
CA TYR A 745 -3.10 13.30 -13.18
C TYR A 745 -2.18 13.50 -11.98
N ARG A 746 -2.73 13.95 -10.84
CA ARG A 746 -2.01 14.17 -9.58
C ARG A 746 -2.40 13.10 -8.58
N ASP A 747 -1.48 12.19 -8.30
CA ASP A 747 -1.68 11.11 -7.32
C ASP A 747 -1.13 11.48 -5.94
N GLY A 748 -1.52 10.74 -4.90
CA GLY A 748 -0.99 10.85 -3.54
C GLY A 748 -1.62 11.93 -2.65
N VAL A 749 -2.50 12.79 -3.17
CA VAL A 749 -3.15 13.87 -2.41
C VAL A 749 -4.54 13.48 -1.93
N GLY A 750 -4.84 13.73 -0.66
CA GLY A 750 -6.18 13.57 -0.10
C GLY A 750 -7.07 14.79 -0.33
N ASP A 751 -8.40 14.61 -0.20
CA ASP A 751 -9.39 15.68 -0.42
C ASP A 751 -9.09 16.96 0.37
N GLY A 752 -8.60 16.83 1.61
CA GLY A 752 -8.21 17.97 2.45
C GLY A 752 -6.98 18.74 1.97
N GLN A 753 -6.21 18.17 1.02
CA GLN A 753 -5.01 18.79 0.44
C GLN A 753 -5.29 19.45 -0.91
N LEU A 754 -6.46 19.22 -1.51
CA LEU A 754 -6.81 19.80 -2.82
C LEU A 754 -6.69 21.32 -2.86
N PRO A 755 -7.15 22.08 -1.86
CA PRO A 755 -6.94 23.53 -1.83
C PRO A 755 -5.47 23.92 -1.93
N ALA A 756 -4.60 23.24 -1.18
CA ALA A 756 -3.16 23.48 -1.21
C ALA A 756 -2.52 23.14 -2.57
N VAL A 757 -2.99 22.11 -3.27
CA VAL A 757 -2.56 21.79 -4.64
C VAL A 757 -2.93 22.95 -5.59
N PHE A 758 -4.14 23.47 -5.46
CA PHE A 758 -4.59 24.61 -6.27
C PHE A 758 -3.84 25.90 -6.00
N GLU A 759 -3.47 26.15 -4.74
CA GLU A 759 -2.72 27.35 -4.35
C GLU A 759 -1.23 27.28 -4.68
N HIS A 760 -0.64 26.08 -4.62
CA HIS A 760 0.80 25.90 -4.72
C HIS A 760 1.27 25.28 -6.04
N GLU A 761 0.66 24.16 -6.48
CA GLU A 761 1.12 23.42 -7.67
C GLU A 761 0.56 23.97 -8.97
N VAL A 762 -0.73 24.31 -9.03
CA VAL A 762 -1.40 24.80 -10.24
C VAL A 762 -0.79 26.12 -10.76
N PRO A 763 -0.44 27.12 -9.91
CA PRO A 763 0.24 28.33 -10.38
C PRO A 763 1.58 28.06 -11.06
N GLN A 764 2.39 27.11 -10.57
CA GLN A 764 3.66 26.71 -11.20
C GLN A 764 3.42 26.14 -12.62
N MET A 765 2.37 25.30 -12.77
CA MET A 765 1.99 24.73 -14.07
C MET A 765 1.57 25.84 -15.05
N ILE A 766 0.74 26.80 -14.60
CA ILE A 766 0.28 27.93 -15.40
C ILE A 766 1.47 28.81 -15.80
N GLN A 767 2.41 29.08 -14.90
CA GLN A 767 3.62 29.85 -15.21
C GLN A 767 4.48 29.15 -16.27
N ALA A 768 4.69 27.84 -16.17
CA ALA A 768 5.38 27.06 -17.15
C ALA A 768 4.77 27.22 -18.57
N MET A 769 3.44 27.12 -18.65
CA MET A 769 2.71 27.29 -19.91
C MET A 769 2.84 28.71 -20.47
N LYS A 770 2.72 29.76 -19.61
CA LYS A 770 2.89 31.16 -20.02
C LYS A 770 4.30 31.43 -20.56
N LYS A 771 5.34 30.96 -19.88
CA LYS A 771 6.75 31.12 -20.30
C LYS A 771 7.03 30.47 -21.67
N CYS A 772 6.46 29.31 -21.93
CA CYS A 772 6.59 28.64 -23.22
C CYS A 772 5.79 29.33 -24.36
N ARG A 773 4.65 29.97 -24.07
CA ARG A 773 3.89 30.75 -25.05
C ARG A 773 4.55 32.09 -25.40
N GLY A 774 5.17 32.75 -24.42
CA GLY A 774 5.81 34.08 -24.63
C GLY A 774 7.03 34.06 -25.58
N HIS A 775 7.61 32.90 -25.83
CA HIS A 775 8.74 32.75 -26.80
C HIS A 775 8.31 32.73 -28.27
N ARG A 776 7.04 32.83 -28.60
CA ARG A 776 6.58 32.97 -30.02
C ARG A 776 6.86 34.33 -30.65
N GLY A 777 7.35 35.34 -29.89
CA GLY A 777 7.68 36.67 -30.39
C GLY A 777 9.12 36.88 -30.94
N HIS A 778 10.02 35.94 -30.69
CA HIS A 778 11.37 35.99 -31.23
C HIS A 778 11.62 34.79 -32.13
N LYS A 779 11.78 35.05 -33.42
CA LYS A 779 12.32 34.08 -34.40
C LYS A 779 13.58 33.48 -33.78
N ALA A 780 13.57 32.19 -33.57
CA ALA A 780 14.79 31.46 -33.29
C ALA A 780 15.73 31.54 -34.48
N PRO A 781 17.05 31.71 -34.24
CA PRO A 781 18.03 31.56 -35.30
C PRO A 781 18.09 30.14 -35.85
#